data_d18fb400a80c1448b8c3e6b273ebf5bc
#
_entry.id   d18fb400a80c1448b8c3e6b273ebf5bc
#
_cell.length_a   1.000
_cell.length_b   1.000
_cell.length_c   1.000
_cell.angle_alpha   90.00
_cell.angle_beta   90.00
_cell.angle_gamma   90.00
#
_symmetry.space_group_name_H-M   'P 1'
#
loop_
_entity.id
_entity.type
_entity.pdbx_description
1 polymer ?
#
loop_
_entity_poly.entity_id
_entity_poly.type
_entity_poly.pdbx_seq_one_letter_code
_entity_poly.pdbx_strand_id
1 'polypeptide(L)'
;MVSFSLTFQHKTMKVTFKINYRTCYGQQLLIEGIPGQGQALMTPKNNGDWFLSVDLDGLEKKEFEYKYLMKDNNIGQILYEFDKRKFYPPEVESEEILVRDFWKPLVSPSNVMYSSAFKDVIFKRENKTPFVPLKEKPDNDFSDYDGDEKPVEKVCVRASIAFARVKKEHYAAVKFLGSLPENDVIIKLSDDDFPKWRAEFVIDKPQRYAEYKYCICEKSTSRVVLEEYVTRYFTPEENYDFYMLNDEDFKFPRYPWKGVGVSVPVFSLRSNIGCGIGEFKDLIPFIDWAKNLGIRMIQLLPVNDTVTTHTFKDSYPYRCVSVFALHPIYIRIEDMGKHLSETAREILETRKAELNALEQVDYEEVMRLKSRYYKMIYDENRRGFLKDPEYQEFYKKNADWLNPYAVFSYLRDLYSTADFSRWGNYAVYDKEKVDALCQESNPDFDDVAIHFFIQYHLHLQLSEVSKYARENGIVLKGDIPIGIGRFSVDAWVNPKLYNLDSQAGAPPDDFSDDGQNWGFPTYNWQEMTKDGFSWWKHRLTKMQEYFDAYRLDHILGFFRIWSIPTTQTKGLMGVFDPAIPISKEEFEQKGLKFDEERFCKPYIRKHILEQIFGEQAGYVKHSFLDQSEEDENVFYLKPEYDTQSKIEESFRKMGCPSPEEMLRMQLIKQGLLYLVSEVLFFKDKTKENCYHPRHSLFKTNSYNELDQQTKYIIDSLYNDYFYRRNEELWKNQAEIKLPALTSATNMLVCGEDLGMIPACVPEVMRKLNILSLEIQRMPKEPLADFGQPASYPFLAVATPSTHDTSSVRSWWEENHDRSQRFYNNVLSKSGSAPYYCETWVVKDILFQHLYSPAMWAVFQIQDILGLDENLRSKDPKNDRINVPSEPNHYWRYRCHIDLERLKKADNLNNTFKEMLHYSGRDVAY
;
A
#
# COMPACT_ATOMS: atom_id res chain seq x y z
N MET A 1 72.34 20.46 22.56
CA MET A 1 71.10 19.72 22.30
C MET A 1 70.07 20.74 21.77
N VAL A 2 69.90 20.80 20.45
CA VAL A 2 68.91 21.65 19.82
C VAL A 2 67.71 20.69 19.49
N SER A 3 66.59 20.88 20.17
CA SER A 3 65.36 20.16 19.96
C SER A 3 64.69 20.73 18.71
N PHE A 4 64.68 19.95 17.60
CA PHE A 4 63.82 20.22 16.46
C PHE A 4 62.41 19.72 16.82
N SER A 5 61.53 20.65 17.13
CA SER A 5 60.09 20.44 17.18
C SER A 5 59.61 20.33 15.71
N LEU A 6 59.35 19.13 15.23
CA LEU A 6 58.58 18.90 14.02
C LEU A 6 57.12 19.22 14.33
N THR A 7 56.69 20.42 14.01
CA THR A 7 55.28 20.77 13.89
C THR A 7 54.77 20.02 12.65
N PHE A 8 54.03 18.91 12.89
CA PHE A 8 53.14 18.37 11.88
C PHE A 8 52.06 19.44 11.63
N GLN A 9 52.18 20.16 10.53
CA GLN A 9 51.05 20.93 10.00
C GLN A 9 50.00 19.90 9.59
N HIS A 10 48.91 19.78 10.33
CA HIS A 10 47.70 19.13 9.85
C HIS A 10 47.24 19.89 8.60
N LYS A 11 47.35 19.29 7.44
CA LYS A 11 46.77 19.81 6.22
C LYS A 11 45.25 19.69 6.35
N THR A 12 44.56 20.79 6.26
CA THR A 12 43.09 20.86 6.32
C THR A 12 42.49 20.48 4.95
N MET A 13 41.49 19.57 4.93
CA MET A 13 40.75 19.24 3.72
C MET A 13 39.60 20.21 3.57
N LYS A 14 39.62 21.03 2.53
CA LYS A 14 38.53 21.97 2.20
C LYS A 14 37.63 21.39 1.13
N VAL A 15 36.34 21.30 1.43
CA VAL A 15 35.30 20.78 0.52
C VAL A 15 34.35 21.89 0.14
N THR A 16 34.20 22.11 -1.16
CA THR A 16 33.22 23.05 -1.70
C THR A 16 32.06 22.29 -2.34
N PHE A 17 30.88 22.44 -1.76
CA PHE A 17 29.62 21.91 -2.33
C PHE A 17 29.06 22.92 -3.33
N LYS A 18 28.79 22.47 -4.53
CA LYS A 18 28.23 23.25 -5.62
C LYS A 18 26.95 22.57 -6.14
N ILE A 19 25.86 23.35 -6.25
CA ILE A 19 24.61 22.89 -6.86
C ILE A 19 24.01 23.98 -7.72
N ASN A 20 23.48 23.63 -8.90
CA ASN A 20 22.71 24.55 -9.72
C ASN A 20 21.22 24.44 -9.39
N TYR A 21 20.64 25.51 -8.88
CA TYR A 21 19.23 25.56 -8.51
C TYR A 21 18.67 26.97 -8.70
N ARG A 22 17.62 27.09 -9.49
CA ARG A 22 16.99 28.41 -9.73
C ARG A 22 16.03 28.75 -8.59
N THR A 23 16.28 29.85 -7.90
CA THR A 23 15.46 30.38 -6.83
C THR A 23 14.80 31.69 -7.25
N CYS A 24 13.68 32.03 -6.60
CA CYS A 24 13.04 33.34 -6.67
C CYS A 24 13.48 34.21 -5.48
N TYR A 25 13.16 35.51 -5.54
CA TYR A 25 13.41 36.44 -4.45
C TYR A 25 12.74 35.95 -3.16
N GLY A 26 13.49 35.99 -2.04
CA GLY A 26 13.04 35.46 -0.75
C GLY A 26 13.32 33.96 -0.51
N GLN A 27 13.79 33.22 -1.52
CA GLN A 27 14.19 31.82 -1.39
C GLN A 27 15.69 31.70 -1.14
N GLN A 28 16.06 30.74 -0.29
CA GLN A 28 17.43 30.46 0.10
C GLN A 28 17.70 28.96 0.02
N LEU A 29 18.89 28.57 -0.43
CA LEU A 29 19.34 27.18 -0.43
C LEU A 29 20.24 26.91 0.78
N LEU A 30 19.99 25.80 1.46
CA LEU A 30 20.77 25.37 2.62
C LEU A 30 21.17 23.89 2.39
N ILE A 31 22.23 23.50 3.10
CA ILE A 31 22.68 22.13 3.20
C ILE A 31 22.63 21.69 4.65
N GLU A 32 22.11 20.49 4.94
CA GLU A 32 21.95 19.91 6.26
C GLU A 32 22.73 18.60 6.35
N GLY A 33 23.31 18.31 7.50
CA GLY A 33 24.06 17.07 7.76
C GLY A 33 25.56 17.18 7.68
N ILE A 34 26.11 18.36 7.37
CA ILE A 34 27.56 18.60 7.46
C ILE A 34 27.99 18.56 8.92
N PRO A 35 29.00 17.76 9.29
CA PRO A 35 29.49 17.66 10.66
C PRO A 35 29.85 19.02 11.26
N GLY A 36 29.35 19.30 12.44
CA GLY A 36 29.60 20.55 13.15
C GLY A 36 28.81 21.80 12.68
N GLN A 37 28.00 21.67 11.64
CA GLN A 37 27.30 22.79 11.03
C GLN A 37 25.80 22.49 10.83
N GLY A 38 24.96 22.49 11.74
CA GLY A 38 23.51 22.29 11.61
C GLY A 38 22.94 22.45 10.18
N GLN A 39 22.13 23.47 9.93
CA GLN A 39 21.68 23.86 8.57
C GLN A 39 22.56 25.03 8.09
N ALA A 40 23.44 24.77 7.13
CA ALA A 40 24.38 25.76 6.60
C ALA A 40 23.80 26.46 5.36
N LEU A 41 23.80 27.81 5.37
CA LEU A 41 23.34 28.64 4.26
C LEU A 41 24.36 28.66 3.13
N MET A 42 23.91 28.40 1.91
CA MET A 42 24.75 28.49 0.71
C MET A 42 24.78 29.91 0.14
N THR A 43 25.84 30.23 -0.61
CA THR A 43 26.05 31.51 -1.26
C THR A 43 25.70 31.41 -2.74
N PRO A 44 24.77 32.22 -3.29
CA PRO A 44 24.41 32.21 -4.71
C PRO A 44 25.44 32.93 -5.58
N LYS A 45 25.59 32.47 -6.84
CA LYS A 45 26.28 33.18 -7.94
C LYS A 45 25.31 33.47 -9.09
N ASN A 46 25.69 34.37 -9.97
CA ASN A 46 24.81 34.97 -11.00
C ASN A 46 24.20 33.99 -12.04
N ASN A 47 24.69 32.76 -12.16
CA ASN A 47 24.20 31.75 -13.12
C ASN A 47 23.27 30.68 -12.50
N GLY A 48 22.81 30.90 -11.27
CA GLY A 48 21.99 29.94 -10.52
C GLY A 48 22.79 28.89 -9.76
N ASP A 49 24.10 28.98 -9.76
CA ASP A 49 24.97 28.13 -8.95
C ASP A 49 25.00 28.60 -7.50
N TRP A 50 24.93 27.66 -6.57
CA TRP A 50 25.04 27.88 -5.13
C TRP A 50 26.27 27.14 -4.61
N PHE A 51 27.00 27.77 -3.70
CA PHE A 51 28.25 27.27 -3.14
C PHE A 51 28.26 27.31 -1.62
N LEU A 52 28.87 26.30 -1.03
CA LEU A 52 29.25 26.29 0.39
C LEU A 52 30.63 25.63 0.51
N SER A 53 31.61 26.37 1.02
CA SER A 53 32.93 25.81 1.33
C SER A 53 33.04 25.56 2.82
N VAL A 54 33.52 24.40 3.20
CA VAL A 54 33.73 23.95 4.59
C VAL A 54 35.10 23.32 4.77
N ASP A 55 35.72 23.64 5.87
CA ASP A 55 36.98 22.99 6.30
C ASP A 55 36.58 21.77 7.17
N LEU A 56 36.99 20.57 6.75
CA LEU A 56 36.67 19.31 7.43
C LEU A 56 37.87 18.79 8.25
N ASP A 57 38.32 19.61 9.22
CA ASP A 57 39.41 19.28 10.09
C ASP A 57 39.12 18.06 10.98
N GLY A 58 39.96 17.07 10.99
CA GLY A 58 39.81 15.84 11.78
C GLY A 58 38.70 14.90 11.32
N LEU A 59 38.12 15.15 10.14
CA LEU A 59 37.09 14.33 9.51
C LEU A 59 37.56 13.71 8.19
N GLU A 60 38.84 13.79 7.87
CA GLU A 60 39.44 13.39 6.58
C GLU A 60 39.19 11.92 6.19
N LYS A 61 38.71 11.11 7.14
CA LYS A 61 38.39 9.68 6.92
C LYS A 61 36.98 9.28 7.31
N LYS A 62 36.10 10.23 7.67
CA LYS A 62 34.73 9.95 8.11
C LYS A 62 33.70 10.28 7.03
N GLU A 63 32.98 9.28 6.59
CA GLU A 63 31.79 9.46 5.77
C GLU A 63 30.66 10.12 6.58
N PHE A 64 29.84 10.94 5.91
CA PHE A 64 28.64 11.55 6.49
C PHE A 64 27.52 11.69 5.47
N GLU A 65 26.29 11.80 5.96
CA GLU A 65 25.11 12.04 5.15
C GLU A 65 24.73 13.51 5.16
N TYR A 66 24.36 14.04 3.99
CA TYR A 66 23.88 15.40 3.83
C TYR A 66 22.73 15.47 2.84
N LYS A 67 21.94 16.55 2.88
CA LYS A 67 20.89 16.85 1.91
C LYS A 67 20.74 18.34 1.71
N TYR A 68 20.18 18.71 0.55
CA TYR A 68 19.83 20.08 0.26
C TYR A 68 18.37 20.35 0.67
N LEU A 69 18.13 21.62 1.07
CA LEU A 69 16.80 22.13 1.33
C LEU A 69 16.68 23.57 0.83
N MET A 70 15.54 23.92 0.28
CA MET A 70 15.18 25.27 -0.14
C MET A 70 14.18 25.84 0.87
N LYS A 71 14.54 26.95 1.50
CA LYS A 71 13.67 27.69 2.41
C LYS A 71 13.05 28.87 1.68
N ASP A 72 11.75 28.93 1.62
CA ASP A 72 11.00 30.07 1.10
C ASP A 72 10.53 30.96 2.26
N ASN A 73 11.19 32.11 2.42
CA ASN A 73 10.87 33.04 3.49
C ASN A 73 9.58 33.85 3.21
N ASN A 74 9.06 33.84 1.97
CA ASN A 74 7.82 34.56 1.64
C ASN A 74 6.59 33.82 2.18
N ILE A 75 6.63 32.48 2.19
CA ILE A 75 5.52 31.64 2.60
C ILE A 75 5.85 30.77 3.83
N GLY A 76 7.09 30.87 4.35
CA GLY A 76 7.53 30.12 5.53
C GLY A 76 7.67 28.60 5.29
N GLN A 77 7.77 28.15 4.05
CA GLN A 77 7.89 26.73 3.71
C GLN A 77 9.34 26.29 3.49
N ILE A 78 9.60 25.02 3.76
CA ILE A 78 10.86 24.35 3.46
C ILE A 78 10.60 23.20 2.52
N LEU A 79 11.28 23.22 1.36
CA LEU A 79 11.28 22.11 0.40
C LEU A 79 12.57 21.31 0.57
N TYR A 80 12.44 20.01 0.79
CA TYR A 80 13.55 19.06 0.88
C TYR A 80 13.75 18.35 -0.45
N GLU A 81 15.00 17.95 -0.77
CA GLU A 81 15.21 16.99 -1.83
C GLU A 81 14.76 15.57 -1.45
N PHE A 82 14.63 14.67 -2.43
CA PHE A 82 14.03 13.34 -2.27
C PHE A 82 14.80 12.46 -1.28
N ASP A 83 16.13 12.45 -1.30
CA ASP A 83 16.93 11.50 -0.53
C ASP A 83 18.17 12.19 0.04
N LYS A 84 18.76 11.58 1.05
CA LYS A 84 20.06 12.00 1.56
C LYS A 84 21.17 11.53 0.63
N ARG A 85 22.22 12.31 0.59
CA ARG A 85 23.47 12.00 -0.09
C ARG A 85 24.49 11.54 0.91
N LYS A 86 25.43 10.71 0.47
CA LYS A 86 26.54 10.27 1.29
C LYS A 86 27.84 10.82 0.72
N PHE A 87 28.56 11.57 1.54
CA PHE A 87 29.91 12.02 1.23
C PHE A 87 30.88 10.92 1.65
N TYR A 88 31.75 10.53 0.71
CA TYR A 88 32.85 9.61 0.94
C TYR A 88 34.15 10.39 0.67
N PRO A 89 35.01 10.65 1.67
CA PRO A 89 36.28 11.31 1.42
C PRO A 89 37.15 10.49 0.45
N PRO A 90 37.95 11.12 -0.42
CA PRO A 90 38.89 10.39 -1.25
C PRO A 90 40.03 9.81 -0.39
N GLU A 91 40.63 8.69 -0.83
CA GLU A 91 41.82 8.14 -0.18
C GLU A 91 43.09 8.91 -0.56
N VAL A 92 43.05 9.51 -1.75
CA VAL A 92 44.15 10.37 -2.24
C VAL A 92 44.19 11.67 -1.44
N GLU A 93 45.35 12.08 -0.99
CA GLU A 93 45.53 13.32 -0.22
C GLU A 93 45.18 14.54 -1.10
N SER A 94 44.04 15.19 -0.81
CA SER A 94 43.52 16.33 -1.57
C SER A 94 43.23 17.48 -0.64
N GLU A 95 43.64 18.69 -1.03
CA GLU A 95 43.51 19.91 -0.24
C GLU A 95 42.20 20.66 -0.58
N GLU A 96 41.84 20.70 -1.87
CA GLU A 96 40.68 21.43 -2.38
C GLU A 96 39.80 20.47 -3.22
N ILE A 97 38.62 20.12 -2.69
CA ILE A 97 37.66 19.21 -3.31
C ILE A 97 36.41 19.97 -3.76
N LEU A 98 36.00 19.80 -5.01
CA LEU A 98 34.75 20.28 -5.51
C LEU A 98 33.74 19.16 -5.63
N VAL A 99 32.61 19.25 -4.89
CA VAL A 99 31.46 18.36 -5.00
C VAL A 99 30.39 19.05 -5.84
N ARG A 100 30.17 18.57 -7.04
CA ARG A 100 29.12 19.07 -7.94
C ARG A 100 27.89 18.17 -7.84
N ASP A 101 26.78 18.70 -7.35
CA ASP A 101 25.53 18.03 -7.13
C ASP A 101 24.40 18.58 -8.04
N PHE A 102 23.35 17.80 -8.17
CA PHE A 102 22.10 18.17 -8.81
C PHE A 102 20.95 18.03 -7.80
N TRP A 103 19.95 18.91 -7.88
CA TRP A 103 18.75 18.80 -7.06
C TRP A 103 17.97 17.53 -7.40
N LYS A 104 17.64 16.73 -6.39
CA LYS A 104 16.78 15.54 -6.52
C LYS A 104 15.33 15.91 -6.20
N PRO A 105 14.45 16.10 -7.20
CA PRO A 105 13.08 16.50 -6.93
C PRO A 105 12.32 15.40 -6.19
N LEU A 106 11.51 15.78 -5.19
CA LEU A 106 10.58 14.86 -4.51
C LEU A 106 9.64 14.22 -5.51
N VAL A 107 9.13 15.00 -6.47
CA VAL A 107 8.22 14.53 -7.51
C VAL A 107 9.02 14.11 -8.74
N SER A 108 9.44 12.86 -8.76
CA SER A 108 10.05 12.25 -9.94
C SER A 108 9.61 10.79 -10.07
N PRO A 109 9.09 10.38 -11.24
CA PRO A 109 8.75 8.98 -11.46
C PRO A 109 9.91 8.01 -11.33
N SER A 110 11.16 8.47 -11.43
CA SER A 110 12.35 7.64 -11.22
C SER A 110 12.57 7.27 -9.76
N ASN A 111 11.99 8.03 -8.81
CA ASN A 111 12.15 7.75 -7.38
C ASN A 111 11.62 6.37 -6.97
N VAL A 112 10.55 5.87 -7.61
CA VAL A 112 9.99 4.53 -7.33
C VAL A 112 10.97 3.41 -7.65
N MET A 113 11.93 3.64 -8.58
CA MET A 113 12.96 2.67 -8.94
C MET A 113 13.99 2.41 -7.83
N TYR A 114 14.00 3.23 -6.79
CA TYR A 114 14.84 3.03 -5.61
C TYR A 114 14.17 2.15 -4.54
N SER A 115 12.89 1.77 -4.74
CA SER A 115 12.20 0.84 -3.83
C SER A 115 12.80 -0.57 -3.90
N SER A 116 12.55 -1.38 -2.84
CA SER A 116 13.01 -2.77 -2.77
C SER A 116 12.50 -3.62 -3.92
N ALA A 117 11.26 -3.37 -4.41
CA ALA A 117 10.71 -4.03 -5.58
C ALA A 117 11.62 -3.97 -6.80
N PHE A 118 12.31 -2.85 -7.01
CA PHE A 118 13.19 -2.68 -8.15
C PHE A 118 14.65 -3.00 -7.83
N LYS A 119 15.22 -2.41 -6.78
CA LYS A 119 16.66 -2.58 -6.49
C LYS A 119 17.01 -3.94 -5.91
N ASP A 120 16.10 -4.56 -5.13
CA ASP A 120 16.39 -5.81 -4.42
C ASP A 120 15.74 -7.03 -5.09
N VAL A 121 14.81 -6.83 -6.05
CA VAL A 121 14.12 -7.91 -6.76
C VAL A 121 14.35 -7.84 -8.27
N ILE A 122 13.73 -6.88 -8.99
CA ILE A 122 13.72 -6.87 -10.47
C ILE A 122 15.12 -6.64 -11.05
N PHE A 123 15.86 -5.71 -10.50
CA PHE A 123 17.21 -5.33 -10.95
C PHE A 123 18.32 -5.71 -9.94
N LYS A 124 18.01 -6.67 -9.06
CA LYS A 124 18.95 -7.16 -8.04
C LYS A 124 20.35 -7.42 -8.61
N ARG A 125 21.36 -6.91 -7.92
CA ARG A 125 22.77 -7.13 -8.25
C ARG A 125 23.37 -8.24 -7.39
N GLU A 126 23.86 -9.27 -8.05
CA GLU A 126 24.66 -10.32 -7.46
C GLU A 126 26.12 -10.10 -7.85
N ASN A 127 27.08 -10.48 -6.99
CA ASN A 127 28.50 -10.34 -7.25
C ASN A 127 28.90 -8.90 -7.64
N LYS A 128 28.64 -7.96 -6.73
CA LYS A 128 28.95 -6.55 -6.93
C LYS A 128 30.44 -6.33 -7.20
N THR A 129 30.75 -5.40 -8.10
CA THR A 129 32.11 -4.97 -8.40
C THR A 129 32.55 -4.01 -7.29
N PRO A 130 33.64 -4.30 -6.55
CA PRO A 130 34.11 -3.42 -5.48
C PRO A 130 34.54 -2.05 -6.04
N PHE A 131 34.36 -1.02 -5.25
CA PHE A 131 34.91 0.28 -5.55
C PHE A 131 36.40 0.29 -5.27
N VAL A 132 37.16 0.83 -6.21
CA VAL A 132 38.63 0.97 -6.08
C VAL A 132 38.94 2.47 -6.12
N PRO A 133 39.28 3.07 -4.96
CA PRO A 133 39.67 4.47 -4.89
C PRO A 133 41.06 4.69 -5.47
N LEU A 134 41.32 5.92 -5.93
CA LEU A 134 42.65 6.36 -6.26
C LEU A 134 43.50 6.47 -4.98
N LYS A 135 44.77 6.05 -5.07
CA LYS A 135 45.70 6.09 -3.95
C LYS A 135 46.74 7.18 -4.07
N GLU A 136 47.04 7.58 -5.29
CA GLU A 136 48.08 8.56 -5.59
C GLU A 136 47.52 9.65 -6.51
N LYS A 137 47.97 10.88 -6.29
CA LYS A 137 47.72 12.00 -7.21
C LYS A 137 48.54 11.86 -8.48
N PRO A 138 48.05 12.38 -9.61
CA PRO A 138 48.92 12.55 -10.77
C PRO A 138 50.06 13.53 -10.45
N ASP A 139 51.22 13.20 -10.97
CA ASP A 139 52.34 14.11 -10.93
C ASP A 139 52.10 15.26 -11.92
N ASN A 140 51.95 16.44 -11.37
CA ASN A 140 51.80 17.70 -12.13
C ASN A 140 52.99 18.64 -11.89
N ASP A 141 54.14 18.12 -11.40
CA ASP A 141 55.37 18.88 -11.31
C ASP A 141 56.07 18.85 -12.68
N PHE A 142 56.02 19.98 -13.35
CA PHE A 142 56.60 20.19 -14.68
C PHE A 142 57.88 21.04 -14.60
N SER A 143 58.50 21.17 -13.43
CA SER A 143 59.71 21.99 -13.20
C SER A 143 60.91 21.55 -14.03
N ASP A 144 60.99 20.24 -14.34
CA ASP A 144 62.09 19.63 -15.10
C ASP A 144 61.75 19.41 -16.60
N TYR A 145 60.60 19.94 -17.09
CA TYR A 145 60.18 19.73 -18.46
C TYR A 145 60.83 20.74 -19.42
N ASP A 146 61.62 20.21 -20.34
CA ASP A 146 62.39 20.99 -21.32
C ASP A 146 61.86 20.86 -22.76
N GLY A 147 60.57 20.49 -22.95
CA GLY A 147 59.96 20.29 -24.26
C GLY A 147 59.21 21.54 -24.80
N ASP A 148 59.01 21.57 -26.13
CA ASP A 148 58.32 22.68 -26.82
C ASP A 148 56.83 22.75 -26.57
N GLU A 149 56.15 21.66 -26.15
CA GLU A 149 54.74 21.63 -25.77
C GLU A 149 54.60 21.55 -24.25
N LYS A 150 53.79 22.48 -23.69
CA LYS A 150 53.50 22.43 -22.25
C LYS A 150 52.75 21.12 -21.91
N PRO A 151 53.23 20.36 -20.92
CA PRO A 151 52.53 19.15 -20.47
C PRO A 151 51.11 19.49 -19.96
N VAL A 152 50.17 18.59 -20.19
CA VAL A 152 48.79 18.79 -19.79
C VAL A 152 48.65 18.43 -18.31
N GLU A 153 48.13 19.37 -17.52
CA GLU A 153 47.78 19.14 -16.12
C GLU A 153 46.70 18.03 -16.03
N LYS A 154 46.86 17.15 -15.06
CA LYS A 154 45.90 16.05 -14.80
C LYS A 154 45.11 16.31 -13.51
N VAL A 155 43.86 15.90 -13.51
CA VAL A 155 42.97 16.05 -12.36
C VAL A 155 42.32 14.72 -11.96
N CYS A 156 42.07 14.56 -10.65
CA CYS A 156 41.36 13.43 -10.11
C CYS A 156 39.84 13.67 -10.20
N VAL A 157 39.10 12.70 -10.71
CA VAL A 157 37.66 12.75 -10.85
C VAL A 157 37.02 11.51 -10.26
N ARG A 158 35.97 11.71 -9.43
CA ARG A 158 35.01 10.69 -9.06
C ARG A 158 33.70 10.99 -9.78
N ALA A 159 33.34 10.15 -10.75
CA ALA A 159 32.03 10.22 -11.38
C ALA A 159 31.05 9.28 -10.65
N SER A 160 29.85 9.75 -10.37
CA SER A 160 28.78 8.93 -9.80
C SER A 160 27.42 9.27 -10.37
N ILE A 161 26.61 8.23 -10.56
CA ILE A 161 25.24 8.33 -11.04
C ILE A 161 24.38 7.28 -10.34
N ALA A 162 23.08 7.57 -10.12
CA ALA A 162 22.18 6.65 -9.47
C ALA A 162 21.10 6.17 -10.44
N PHE A 163 20.97 4.85 -10.65
CA PHE A 163 19.85 4.21 -11.36
C PHE A 163 19.89 2.70 -11.17
N ALA A 164 18.71 2.09 -11.07
CA ALA A 164 18.56 0.65 -10.82
C ALA A 164 18.41 -0.19 -12.10
N ARG A 165 17.91 0.42 -13.20
CA ARG A 165 17.52 -0.27 -14.43
C ARG A 165 18.70 -0.76 -15.26
N VAL A 166 19.42 -1.78 -14.74
CA VAL A 166 20.57 -2.45 -15.40
C VAL A 166 20.44 -3.96 -15.20
N LYS A 167 20.44 -4.73 -16.29
CA LYS A 167 20.40 -6.20 -16.22
C LYS A 167 21.65 -6.74 -15.51
N LYS A 168 21.54 -7.92 -14.92
CA LYS A 168 22.65 -8.55 -14.17
C LYS A 168 23.87 -8.89 -15.02
N GLU A 169 23.67 -9.16 -16.33
CA GLU A 169 24.72 -9.41 -17.32
C GLU A 169 25.40 -8.15 -17.85
N HIS A 170 24.94 -6.96 -17.43
CA HIS A 170 25.47 -5.68 -17.84
C HIS A 170 26.08 -4.90 -16.66
N TYR A 171 26.84 -3.85 -16.97
CA TYR A 171 27.37 -2.88 -16.01
C TYR A 171 27.23 -1.46 -16.55
N ALA A 172 27.29 -0.47 -15.66
CA ALA A 172 27.33 0.93 -16.04
C ALA A 172 28.75 1.41 -16.23
N ALA A 173 28.95 2.33 -17.16
CA ALA A 173 30.22 2.99 -17.42
C ALA A 173 30.02 4.48 -17.72
N VAL A 174 31.03 5.29 -17.50
CA VAL A 174 31.13 6.66 -18.00
C VAL A 174 32.02 6.66 -19.23
N LYS A 175 31.57 7.33 -20.31
CA LYS A 175 32.22 7.43 -21.60
C LYS A 175 32.56 8.88 -21.87
N PHE A 176 33.83 9.22 -21.88
CA PHE A 176 34.32 10.51 -22.30
C PHE A 176 34.45 10.53 -23.83
N LEU A 177 33.93 11.56 -24.47
CA LEU A 177 33.89 11.67 -25.93
C LEU A 177 35.18 12.31 -26.43
N GLY A 178 35.87 11.59 -27.32
CA GLY A 178 37.04 12.11 -28.04
C GLY A 178 36.66 12.95 -29.26
N SER A 179 37.64 13.50 -29.94
CA SER A 179 37.40 14.21 -31.22
C SER A 179 36.87 13.29 -32.33
N LEU A 180 37.14 12.00 -32.25
CA LEU A 180 36.64 10.91 -33.08
C LEU A 180 36.19 9.78 -32.20
N PRO A 181 35.18 8.95 -32.62
CA PRO A 181 34.64 7.86 -31.78
C PRO A 181 35.67 6.81 -31.33
N GLU A 182 36.74 6.59 -32.09
CA GLU A 182 37.85 5.73 -31.75
C GLU A 182 38.71 6.26 -30.59
N ASN A 183 38.57 7.54 -30.25
CA ASN A 183 39.26 8.22 -29.16
C ASN A 183 38.40 8.29 -27.88
N ASP A 184 37.23 7.68 -27.89
CA ASP A 184 36.35 7.63 -26.72
C ASP A 184 36.98 6.78 -25.59
N VAL A 185 36.97 7.30 -24.37
CA VAL A 185 37.47 6.60 -23.19
C VAL A 185 36.30 6.10 -22.35
N ILE A 186 36.14 4.78 -22.18
CA ILE A 186 35.12 4.15 -21.42
C ILE A 186 35.65 3.65 -20.09
N ILE A 187 35.12 4.14 -18.98
CA ILE A 187 35.54 3.80 -17.63
C ILE A 187 34.37 3.06 -16.92
N LYS A 188 34.62 1.82 -16.52
CA LYS A 188 33.65 0.99 -15.80
C LYS A 188 33.40 1.55 -14.41
N LEU A 189 32.10 1.61 -14.04
CA LEU A 189 31.66 2.01 -12.70
C LEU A 189 31.47 0.79 -11.78
N SER A 190 31.80 0.97 -10.51
CA SER A 190 31.50 0.03 -9.42
C SER A 190 30.02 0.10 -9.07
N ASP A 191 29.41 -1.03 -8.69
CA ASP A 191 28.08 -1.18 -8.16
C ASP A 191 28.04 -1.65 -6.68
N ASP A 192 29.11 -1.38 -5.93
CA ASP A 192 29.21 -1.70 -4.50
C ASP A 192 28.10 -1.06 -3.67
N ASP A 193 27.74 0.17 -4.01
CA ASP A 193 26.67 0.99 -3.39
C ASP A 193 25.41 1.05 -4.28
N PHE A 194 25.11 -0.05 -5.00
CA PHE A 194 23.93 -0.11 -5.89
C PHE A 194 22.63 0.31 -5.16
N PRO A 195 21.79 1.16 -5.78
CA PRO A 195 21.73 1.56 -7.20
C PRO A 195 22.61 2.76 -7.59
N LYS A 196 23.54 3.18 -6.75
CA LYS A 196 24.55 4.19 -7.07
C LYS A 196 25.78 3.52 -7.70
N TRP A 197 26.21 4.09 -8.82
CA TRP A 197 27.37 3.65 -9.60
C TRP A 197 28.44 4.70 -9.50
N ARG A 198 29.71 4.31 -9.26
CA ARG A 198 30.82 5.26 -9.09
C ARG A 198 32.15 4.69 -9.53
N ALA A 199 33.03 5.57 -10.00
CA ALA A 199 34.46 5.27 -10.22
C ALA A 199 35.31 6.50 -9.94
N GLU A 200 36.56 6.27 -9.54
CA GLU A 200 37.60 7.28 -9.49
C GLU A 200 38.63 7.01 -10.58
N PHE A 201 39.08 8.07 -11.21
CA PHE A 201 40.04 8.02 -12.31
C PHE A 201 40.77 9.36 -12.47
N VAL A 202 41.88 9.36 -13.22
CA VAL A 202 42.60 10.55 -13.58
C VAL A 202 42.36 10.86 -15.05
N ILE A 203 42.14 12.13 -15.37
CA ILE A 203 42.01 12.63 -16.76
C ILE A 203 42.91 13.84 -16.97
N ASP A 204 43.23 14.09 -18.20
CA ASP A 204 43.82 15.36 -18.61
C ASP A 204 42.87 16.49 -18.34
N LYS A 205 43.31 17.57 -17.70
CA LYS A 205 42.48 18.72 -17.36
C LYS A 205 42.05 19.43 -18.66
N PRO A 206 40.74 19.43 -18.97
CA PRO A 206 40.30 20.04 -20.23
C PRO A 206 40.49 21.56 -20.16
N GLN A 207 40.93 22.17 -21.27
CA GLN A 207 41.11 23.63 -21.35
C GLN A 207 39.79 24.42 -21.17
N ARG A 208 38.67 23.87 -21.62
CA ARG A 208 37.32 24.44 -21.48
C ARG A 208 36.38 23.48 -20.79
N TYR A 209 36.10 22.37 -21.44
CA TYR A 209 35.19 21.30 -20.93
C TYR A 209 35.54 19.96 -21.61
N ALA A 210 35.22 18.89 -20.94
CA ALA A 210 35.15 17.55 -21.53
C ALA A 210 33.67 17.13 -21.66
N GLU A 211 33.34 16.50 -22.78
CA GLU A 211 32.03 15.92 -23.01
C GLU A 211 32.02 14.46 -22.56
N TYR A 212 30.96 14.05 -21.89
CA TYR A 212 30.82 12.65 -21.47
C TYR A 212 29.35 12.22 -21.46
N LYS A 213 29.15 10.89 -21.45
CA LYS A 213 27.85 10.23 -21.31
C LYS A 213 28.00 9.06 -20.37
N TYR A 214 26.88 8.67 -19.75
CA TYR A 214 26.83 7.36 -19.15
C TYR A 214 26.30 6.33 -20.15
N CYS A 215 26.79 5.10 -20.05
CA CYS A 215 26.38 4.01 -20.91
C CYS A 215 26.27 2.70 -20.12
N ILE A 216 25.55 1.77 -20.69
CA ILE A 216 25.40 0.39 -20.18
C ILE A 216 26.17 -0.51 -21.14
N CYS A 217 27.05 -1.32 -20.60
CA CYS A 217 27.91 -2.24 -21.34
C CYS A 217 27.62 -3.70 -20.97
N GLU A 218 27.82 -4.59 -21.92
CA GLU A 218 27.75 -6.04 -21.70
C GLU A 218 29.00 -6.53 -20.99
N LYS A 219 28.85 -7.38 -19.93
CA LYS A 219 29.98 -7.90 -19.15
C LYS A 219 30.94 -8.79 -19.94
N SER A 220 30.40 -9.57 -20.88
CA SER A 220 31.13 -10.57 -21.66
C SER A 220 32.01 -9.97 -22.77
N THR A 221 31.56 -8.89 -23.39
CA THR A 221 32.15 -8.29 -24.58
C THR A 221 32.71 -6.88 -24.36
N SER A 222 32.33 -6.25 -23.24
CA SER A 222 32.54 -4.82 -22.96
C SER A 222 31.89 -3.88 -23.99
N ARG A 223 31.04 -4.39 -24.85
CA ARG A 223 30.34 -3.59 -25.88
C ARG A 223 29.28 -2.72 -25.22
N VAL A 224 29.18 -1.47 -25.66
CA VAL A 224 28.11 -0.57 -25.29
C VAL A 224 26.78 -1.07 -25.90
N VAL A 225 25.81 -1.37 -25.06
CA VAL A 225 24.47 -1.82 -25.47
C VAL A 225 23.43 -0.71 -25.38
N LEU A 226 23.68 0.31 -24.57
CA LEU A 226 22.82 1.48 -24.45
C LEU A 226 23.63 2.69 -23.98
N GLU A 227 23.41 3.85 -24.60
CA GLU A 227 23.90 5.15 -24.14
C GLU A 227 22.73 6.03 -23.74
N GLU A 228 22.93 6.93 -22.75
CA GLU A 228 21.95 7.95 -22.46
C GLU A 228 21.79 8.92 -23.65
N TYR A 229 20.60 9.54 -23.76
CA TYR A 229 20.35 10.44 -24.91
C TYR A 229 20.91 11.85 -24.73
N VAL A 230 21.37 12.22 -23.52
CA VAL A 230 21.96 13.53 -23.23
C VAL A 230 23.48 13.44 -23.22
N THR A 231 24.14 14.54 -23.58
CA THR A 231 25.57 14.75 -23.38
C THR A 231 25.77 15.62 -22.15
N ARG A 232 26.67 15.23 -21.28
CA ARG A 232 27.03 15.95 -20.06
C ARG A 232 28.36 16.63 -20.24
N TYR A 233 28.63 17.64 -19.43
CA TYR A 233 29.82 18.46 -19.55
C TYR A 233 30.55 18.53 -18.21
N PHE A 234 31.86 18.29 -18.24
CA PHE A 234 32.77 18.54 -17.14
C PHE A 234 33.60 19.78 -17.46
N THR A 235 33.42 20.84 -16.67
CA THR A 235 34.21 22.08 -16.77
C THR A 235 35.04 22.19 -15.50
N PRO A 236 36.38 22.11 -15.59
CA PRO A 236 37.24 22.29 -14.43
C PRO A 236 37.18 23.75 -13.95
N GLU A 237 37.22 23.93 -12.65
CA GLU A 237 37.35 25.24 -12.01
C GLU A 237 38.77 25.40 -11.46
N GLU A 238 39.27 26.61 -11.36
CA GLU A 238 40.59 26.88 -10.80
C GLU A 238 40.63 26.52 -9.31
N ASN A 239 41.79 26.08 -8.82
CA ASN A 239 42.09 25.74 -7.43
C ASN A 239 41.51 24.43 -6.87
N TYR A 240 40.90 23.57 -7.68
CA TYR A 240 40.50 22.25 -7.22
C TYR A 240 41.38 21.15 -7.82
N ASP A 241 41.80 20.19 -7.01
CA ASP A 241 42.62 19.05 -7.40
C ASP A 241 41.83 17.74 -7.45
N PHE A 242 40.63 17.72 -6.83
CA PHE A 242 39.72 16.59 -6.85
C PHE A 242 38.25 17.03 -7.14
N TYR A 243 37.63 16.36 -8.09
CA TYR A 243 36.27 16.66 -8.52
C TYR A 243 35.35 15.47 -8.25
N MET A 244 34.26 15.69 -7.49
CA MET A 244 33.18 14.72 -7.31
C MET A 244 32.00 15.14 -8.16
N LEU A 245 31.74 14.43 -9.25
CA LEU A 245 30.62 14.66 -10.16
C LEU A 245 29.48 13.74 -9.79
N ASN A 246 28.55 14.21 -8.98
CA ASN A 246 27.33 13.47 -8.62
C ASN A 246 26.22 13.86 -9.60
N ASP A 247 26.03 13.04 -10.63
CA ASP A 247 25.12 13.36 -11.72
C ASP A 247 23.68 12.94 -11.46
N GLU A 248 22.75 13.58 -12.20
CA GLU A 248 21.33 13.19 -12.22
C GLU A 248 21.16 11.75 -12.71
N ASP A 249 19.91 11.23 -12.55
CA ASP A 249 19.53 9.92 -13.05
C ASP A 249 19.89 9.70 -14.52
N PHE A 250 20.21 8.46 -14.88
CA PHE A 250 20.47 8.04 -16.24
C PHE A 250 19.29 8.37 -17.17
N LYS A 251 19.54 9.06 -18.25
CA LYS A 251 18.54 9.50 -19.22
C LYS A 251 18.34 8.46 -20.32
N PHE A 252 17.40 7.53 -20.06
CA PHE A 252 17.09 6.43 -20.97
C PHE A 252 16.53 6.95 -22.31
N PRO A 253 17.02 6.48 -23.46
CA PRO A 253 16.53 6.90 -24.78
C PRO A 253 15.18 6.30 -25.16
N ARG A 254 14.67 5.36 -24.38
CA ARG A 254 13.42 4.66 -24.63
C ARG A 254 12.40 4.96 -23.53
N TYR A 255 11.17 4.52 -23.74
CA TYR A 255 10.06 4.70 -22.81
C TYR A 255 10.39 4.23 -21.39
N PRO A 256 9.71 4.78 -20.36
CA PRO A 256 9.86 4.31 -19.00
C PRO A 256 9.56 2.80 -18.89
N TRP A 257 10.19 2.15 -17.92
CA TRP A 257 9.99 0.73 -17.66
C TRP A 257 8.54 0.44 -17.28
N LYS A 258 7.99 -0.66 -17.82
CA LYS A 258 6.63 -1.13 -17.49
C LYS A 258 6.66 -2.63 -17.24
N GLY A 259 5.92 -3.08 -16.20
CA GLY A 259 5.81 -4.48 -15.83
C GLY A 259 4.39 -5.00 -15.82
N VAL A 260 4.26 -6.32 -15.61
CA VAL A 260 2.99 -7.02 -15.48
C VAL A 260 2.97 -7.80 -14.19
N GLY A 261 1.80 -7.79 -13.53
CA GLY A 261 1.51 -8.56 -12.33
C GLY A 261 0.28 -9.44 -12.47
N VAL A 262 0.17 -10.40 -11.57
CA VAL A 262 -1.04 -11.21 -11.36
C VAL A 262 -1.52 -11.05 -9.93
N SER A 263 -2.83 -10.91 -9.75
CA SER A 263 -3.48 -10.87 -8.44
C SER A 263 -4.14 -12.21 -8.13
N VAL A 264 -3.85 -12.77 -6.96
CA VAL A 264 -4.40 -14.04 -6.50
C VAL A 264 -4.48 -14.07 -4.97
N PRO A 265 -5.62 -14.43 -4.38
CA PRO A 265 -5.67 -14.76 -2.95
C PRO A 265 -4.90 -16.05 -2.67
N VAL A 266 -4.08 -16.09 -1.61
CA VAL A 266 -3.37 -17.33 -1.24
C VAL A 266 -4.35 -18.47 -1.06
N PHE A 267 -5.45 -18.25 -0.32
CA PHE A 267 -6.46 -19.28 -0.03
C PHE A 267 -7.08 -19.90 -1.29
N SER A 268 -7.07 -19.19 -2.42
CA SER A 268 -7.69 -19.68 -3.65
C SER A 268 -6.82 -20.63 -4.47
N LEU A 269 -5.52 -20.70 -4.19
CA LEU A 269 -4.61 -21.58 -4.91
C LEU A 269 -5.00 -23.06 -4.70
N ARG A 270 -4.81 -23.86 -5.74
CA ARG A 270 -5.07 -25.28 -5.73
C ARG A 270 -3.83 -26.03 -6.22
N SER A 271 -3.36 -26.99 -5.43
CA SER A 271 -2.32 -27.94 -5.82
C SER A 271 -2.76 -29.37 -5.52
N ASN A 272 -2.13 -30.36 -6.14
CA ASN A 272 -2.46 -31.77 -5.93
C ASN A 272 -2.17 -32.25 -4.51
N ILE A 273 -1.30 -31.54 -3.78
CA ILE A 273 -0.92 -31.83 -2.39
C ILE A 273 -1.61 -30.93 -1.37
N GLY A 274 -2.54 -30.08 -1.80
CA GLY A 274 -3.21 -29.09 -0.98
C GLY A 274 -4.19 -29.70 0.04
N CYS A 275 -4.51 -28.92 1.08
CA CYS A 275 -5.45 -29.29 2.15
C CYS A 275 -6.84 -28.66 1.96
N GLY A 276 -7.34 -28.57 0.73
CA GLY A 276 -8.62 -27.92 0.43
C GLY A 276 -8.57 -26.41 0.37
N ILE A 277 -7.39 -25.82 0.56
CA ILE A 277 -7.09 -24.37 0.53
C ILE A 277 -5.68 -24.18 0.00
N GLY A 278 -5.38 -22.99 -0.54
CA GLY A 278 -4.02 -22.62 -0.87
C GLY A 278 -3.19 -22.28 0.36
N GLU A 279 -1.96 -22.72 0.38
CA GLU A 279 -0.98 -22.54 1.47
C GLU A 279 0.19 -21.67 1.00
N PHE A 280 1.00 -21.13 1.93
CA PHE A 280 2.15 -20.30 1.52
C PHE A 280 3.09 -21.01 0.55
N LYS A 281 3.34 -22.30 0.78
CA LYS A 281 4.23 -23.07 -0.09
C LYS A 281 3.69 -23.30 -1.51
N ASP A 282 2.39 -23.14 -1.74
CA ASP A 282 1.81 -23.18 -3.08
C ASP A 282 2.20 -21.96 -3.94
N LEU A 283 2.67 -20.90 -3.32
CA LEU A 283 3.24 -19.77 -4.04
C LEU A 283 4.53 -20.10 -4.79
N ILE A 284 5.33 -21.09 -4.36
CA ILE A 284 6.57 -21.48 -5.04
C ILE A 284 6.31 -21.93 -6.47
N PRO A 285 5.46 -22.96 -6.74
CA PRO A 285 5.12 -23.35 -8.10
C PRO A 285 4.35 -22.27 -8.88
N PHE A 286 3.64 -21.38 -8.19
CA PHE A 286 2.98 -20.24 -8.82
C PHE A 286 3.99 -19.16 -9.27
N ILE A 287 5.05 -18.92 -8.49
CA ILE A 287 6.18 -18.05 -8.84
C ILE A 287 6.88 -18.57 -10.11
N ASP A 288 7.11 -19.87 -10.20
CA ASP A 288 7.71 -20.48 -11.39
C ASP A 288 6.86 -20.23 -12.65
N TRP A 289 5.55 -20.43 -12.54
CA TRP A 289 4.62 -20.17 -13.63
C TRP A 289 4.64 -18.69 -14.02
N ALA A 290 4.53 -17.78 -13.06
CA ALA A 290 4.54 -16.35 -13.30
C ALA A 290 5.85 -15.89 -13.97
N LYS A 291 6.99 -16.35 -13.47
CA LYS A 291 8.31 -16.09 -14.07
C LYS A 291 8.39 -16.55 -15.52
N ASN A 292 7.92 -17.76 -15.81
CA ASN A 292 7.94 -18.33 -17.16
C ASN A 292 7.10 -17.52 -18.15
N LEU A 293 6.04 -16.86 -17.70
CA LEU A 293 5.24 -15.96 -18.52
C LEU A 293 5.84 -14.57 -18.71
N GLY A 294 6.83 -14.17 -17.92
CA GLY A 294 7.35 -12.81 -17.90
C GLY A 294 6.62 -11.89 -16.93
N ILE A 295 5.73 -12.42 -16.10
CA ILE A 295 5.11 -11.70 -14.98
C ILE A 295 6.20 -11.37 -13.94
N ARG A 296 6.16 -10.17 -13.37
CA ARG A 296 7.16 -9.65 -12.42
C ARG A 296 6.61 -9.30 -11.04
N MET A 297 5.30 -9.41 -10.84
CA MET A 297 4.65 -9.14 -9.57
C MET A 297 3.53 -10.14 -9.30
N ILE A 298 3.45 -10.61 -8.06
CA ILE A 298 2.30 -11.36 -7.55
C ILE A 298 1.69 -10.53 -6.43
N GLN A 299 0.46 -10.08 -6.63
CA GLN A 299 -0.32 -9.35 -5.63
C GLN A 299 -1.17 -10.34 -4.85
N LEU A 300 -1.02 -10.32 -3.53
CA LEU A 300 -1.78 -11.14 -2.59
C LEU A 300 -2.86 -10.30 -1.91
N LEU A 301 -3.87 -10.95 -1.35
CA LEU A 301 -4.77 -10.36 -0.36
C LEU A 301 -4.14 -10.43 1.04
N PRO A 302 -4.74 -9.77 2.06
CA PRO A 302 -4.19 -9.79 3.41
C PRO A 302 -3.96 -11.21 3.93
N VAL A 303 -2.83 -11.42 4.59
CA VAL A 303 -2.40 -12.74 5.09
C VAL A 303 -2.39 -12.83 6.62
N ASN A 304 -2.83 -11.77 7.29
CA ASN A 304 -2.88 -11.70 8.75
C ASN A 304 -4.00 -12.58 9.33
N ASP A 305 -3.84 -12.96 10.60
CA ASP A 305 -4.83 -13.77 11.30
C ASP A 305 -6.14 -13.02 11.53
N THR A 306 -7.27 -13.70 11.28
CA THR A 306 -8.63 -13.19 11.40
C THR A 306 -9.52 -14.03 12.33
N VAL A 307 -8.95 -15.03 13.00
CA VAL A 307 -9.71 -16.01 13.81
C VAL A 307 -10.30 -15.37 15.05
N THR A 308 -11.62 -15.22 15.06
CA THR A 308 -12.41 -14.68 16.18
C THR A 308 -13.52 -15.62 16.66
N THR A 309 -14.14 -16.36 15.73
CA THR A 309 -15.35 -17.16 16.01
C THR A 309 -15.18 -18.65 15.70
N HIS A 310 -14.11 -19.05 15.05
CA HIS A 310 -13.88 -20.39 14.47
C HIS A 310 -14.96 -20.82 13.48
N THR A 311 -15.63 -19.86 12.83
CA THR A 311 -16.65 -20.09 11.80
C THR A 311 -16.23 -19.47 10.47
N PHE A 312 -17.01 -19.71 9.42
CA PHE A 312 -16.79 -19.11 8.09
C PHE A 312 -16.68 -17.57 8.11
N LYS A 313 -17.18 -16.89 9.15
CA LYS A 313 -17.04 -15.44 9.30
C LYS A 313 -15.59 -14.97 9.43
N ASP A 314 -14.70 -15.87 9.88
CA ASP A 314 -13.28 -15.62 10.00
C ASP A 314 -12.55 -15.74 8.64
N SER A 315 -13.24 -16.13 7.56
CA SER A 315 -12.69 -16.18 6.21
C SER A 315 -12.47 -14.78 5.60
N TYR A 316 -12.99 -13.72 6.21
CA TYR A 316 -12.85 -12.34 5.73
C TYR A 316 -11.46 -11.78 6.02
N PRO A 317 -10.57 -11.59 5.00
CA PRO A 317 -9.15 -11.32 5.22
C PRO A 317 -8.86 -9.91 5.74
N TYR A 318 -9.81 -8.97 5.64
CA TYR A 318 -9.60 -7.58 6.05
C TYR A 318 -9.90 -7.31 7.52
N ARG A 319 -10.46 -8.29 8.26
CA ARG A 319 -10.78 -8.15 9.71
C ARG A 319 -9.74 -8.88 10.56
N CYS A 320 -8.49 -8.40 10.53
CA CYS A 320 -7.42 -9.05 11.29
C CYS A 320 -7.60 -8.90 12.81
N VAL A 321 -7.24 -9.96 13.55
CA VAL A 321 -7.12 -9.94 15.02
C VAL A 321 -5.76 -9.44 15.47
N SER A 322 -4.76 -9.48 14.60
CA SER A 322 -3.44 -8.90 14.80
C SER A 322 -2.86 -8.46 13.46
N VAL A 323 -2.28 -7.27 13.42
CA VAL A 323 -1.59 -6.77 12.23
C VAL A 323 -0.20 -7.38 12.03
N PHE A 324 0.28 -8.15 12.99
CA PHE A 324 1.59 -8.80 12.99
C PHE A 324 1.51 -10.30 12.73
N ALA A 325 0.53 -10.97 13.32
CA ALA A 325 0.38 -12.42 13.24
C ALA A 325 -0.13 -12.87 11.87
N LEU A 326 0.43 -13.96 11.36
CA LEU A 326 0.01 -14.59 10.12
C LEU A 326 -1.14 -15.58 10.38
N HIS A 327 -2.04 -15.73 9.40
CA HIS A 327 -3.21 -16.60 9.55
C HIS A 327 -2.82 -18.08 9.55
N PRO A 328 -3.19 -18.86 10.59
CA PRO A 328 -2.83 -20.28 10.71
C PRO A 328 -3.25 -21.15 9.52
N ILE A 329 -4.31 -20.78 8.82
CA ILE A 329 -4.86 -21.54 7.70
C ILE A 329 -3.86 -21.75 6.55
N TYR A 330 -2.86 -20.85 6.40
CA TYR A 330 -1.89 -20.89 5.30
C TYR A 330 -0.69 -21.79 5.53
N ILE A 331 -0.59 -22.42 6.70
CA ILE A 331 0.55 -23.28 7.02
C ILE A 331 0.44 -24.64 6.30
N ARG A 332 1.54 -25.13 5.77
CA ARG A 332 1.67 -26.50 5.30
C ARG A 332 2.09 -27.39 6.45
N ILE A 333 1.23 -28.33 6.82
CA ILE A 333 1.39 -29.17 8.01
C ILE A 333 2.65 -30.03 7.91
N GLU A 334 2.93 -30.62 6.74
CA GLU A 334 4.06 -31.50 6.50
C GLU A 334 5.42 -30.83 6.71
N ASP A 335 5.46 -29.52 6.61
CA ASP A 335 6.68 -28.72 6.80
C ASP A 335 6.84 -28.17 8.23
N MET A 336 6.00 -28.62 9.19
CA MET A 336 6.08 -28.19 10.60
C MET A 336 7.01 -29.05 11.47
N GLY A 337 7.62 -30.10 10.92
CA GLY A 337 8.52 -30.97 11.67
C GLY A 337 8.28 -32.47 11.36
N LYS A 338 9.20 -33.30 11.87
CA LYS A 338 9.16 -34.72 11.65
C LYS A 338 8.31 -35.36 12.73
N HIS A 339 7.56 -36.41 12.39
CA HIS A 339 6.88 -37.37 13.27
C HIS A 339 5.36 -37.17 13.46
N LEU A 340 4.61 -37.40 12.40
CA LEU A 340 3.28 -37.98 12.55
C LEU A 340 3.42 -39.51 12.56
N SER A 341 2.71 -40.20 13.45
CA SER A 341 2.59 -41.66 13.34
C SER A 341 2.02 -42.05 11.98
N GLU A 342 2.33 -43.23 11.47
CA GLU A 342 1.84 -43.69 10.17
C GLU A 342 0.31 -43.58 10.05
N THR A 343 -0.41 -44.01 11.10
CA THR A 343 -1.87 -43.91 11.14
C THR A 343 -2.37 -42.45 11.10
N ALA A 344 -1.72 -41.53 11.80
CA ALA A 344 -2.09 -40.10 11.79
C ALA A 344 -1.86 -39.50 10.40
N ARG A 345 -0.78 -39.91 9.72
CA ARG A 345 -0.47 -39.49 8.35
C ARG A 345 -1.52 -40.00 7.35
N GLU A 346 -1.90 -41.26 7.41
CA GLU A 346 -2.92 -41.83 6.56
C GLU A 346 -4.28 -41.13 6.74
N ILE A 347 -4.67 -40.83 7.98
CA ILE A 347 -5.90 -40.08 8.25
C ILE A 347 -5.80 -38.66 7.67
N LEU A 348 -4.65 -38.00 7.83
CA LEU A 348 -4.41 -36.66 7.28
C LEU A 348 -4.54 -36.69 5.77
N GLU A 349 -3.85 -37.58 5.06
CA GLU A 349 -3.88 -37.70 3.61
C GLU A 349 -5.30 -37.98 3.07
N THR A 350 -6.05 -38.85 3.74
CA THR A 350 -7.45 -39.11 3.38
C THR A 350 -8.31 -37.87 3.48
N ARG A 351 -8.24 -37.14 4.62
CA ARG A 351 -9.04 -35.92 4.82
C ARG A 351 -8.59 -34.78 3.90
N LYS A 352 -7.30 -34.64 3.65
CA LYS A 352 -6.76 -33.70 2.67
C LYS A 352 -7.34 -33.96 1.29
N ALA A 353 -7.35 -35.20 0.83
CA ALA A 353 -7.90 -35.57 -0.48
C ALA A 353 -9.40 -35.23 -0.58
N GLU A 354 -10.19 -35.51 0.48
CA GLU A 354 -11.60 -35.17 0.52
C GLU A 354 -11.81 -33.63 0.41
N LEU A 355 -11.11 -32.84 1.21
CA LEU A 355 -11.22 -31.38 1.18
C LEU A 355 -10.68 -30.79 -0.13
N ASN A 356 -9.61 -31.38 -0.67
CA ASN A 356 -9.01 -30.92 -1.92
C ASN A 356 -9.90 -31.18 -3.14
N ALA A 357 -10.80 -32.17 -3.07
CA ALA A 357 -11.80 -32.45 -4.09
C ALA A 357 -12.95 -31.42 -4.16
N LEU A 358 -13.16 -30.63 -3.10
CA LEU A 358 -14.22 -29.62 -3.06
C LEU A 358 -13.96 -28.51 -4.08
N GLU A 359 -15.02 -27.99 -4.71
CA GLU A 359 -14.94 -26.87 -5.66
C GLU A 359 -14.58 -25.55 -4.96
N GLN A 360 -15.04 -25.37 -3.74
CA GLN A 360 -14.83 -24.16 -2.92
C GLN A 360 -14.13 -24.52 -1.61
N VAL A 361 -13.61 -23.53 -0.91
CA VAL A 361 -12.98 -23.71 0.39
C VAL A 361 -14.04 -23.96 1.47
N ASP A 362 -13.90 -25.06 2.21
CA ASP A 362 -14.60 -25.27 3.47
C ASP A 362 -13.70 -24.80 4.61
N TYR A 363 -13.85 -23.52 4.99
CA TYR A 363 -12.99 -22.87 5.96
C TYR A 363 -13.00 -23.59 7.31
N GLU A 364 -14.18 -23.98 7.81
CA GLU A 364 -14.33 -24.58 9.13
C GLU A 364 -13.68 -25.96 9.20
N GLU A 365 -13.91 -26.80 8.18
CA GLU A 365 -13.32 -28.15 8.12
C GLU A 365 -11.81 -28.11 7.95
N VAL A 366 -11.31 -27.18 7.12
CA VAL A 366 -9.86 -26.99 6.95
C VAL A 366 -9.22 -26.55 8.26
N MET A 367 -9.79 -25.55 8.95
CA MET A 367 -9.26 -25.07 10.22
C MET A 367 -9.31 -26.16 11.30
N ARG A 368 -10.41 -26.92 11.39
CA ARG A 368 -10.55 -28.02 12.35
C ARG A 368 -9.50 -29.12 12.12
N LEU A 369 -9.29 -29.50 10.86
CA LEU A 369 -8.26 -30.46 10.51
C LEU A 369 -6.88 -29.95 10.91
N LYS A 370 -6.51 -28.74 10.48
CA LYS A 370 -5.19 -28.15 10.74
C LYS A 370 -4.93 -27.97 12.24
N SER A 371 -5.89 -27.42 12.98
CA SER A 371 -5.75 -27.22 14.44
C SER A 371 -5.48 -28.53 15.20
N ARG A 372 -6.14 -29.63 14.81
CA ARG A 372 -5.87 -30.95 15.40
C ARG A 372 -4.41 -31.36 15.17
N TYR A 373 -3.89 -31.20 13.95
CA TYR A 373 -2.53 -31.60 13.65
C TYR A 373 -1.48 -30.65 14.21
N TYR A 374 -1.75 -29.35 14.32
CA TYR A 374 -0.85 -28.40 15.01
C TYR A 374 -0.58 -28.85 16.44
N LYS A 375 -1.63 -29.25 17.16
CA LYS A 375 -1.48 -29.72 18.55
C LYS A 375 -0.68 -31.02 18.61
N MET A 376 -0.98 -31.99 17.76
CA MET A 376 -0.24 -33.28 17.75
C MET A 376 1.25 -33.05 17.46
N ILE A 377 1.59 -32.21 16.47
CA ILE A 377 2.98 -31.96 16.11
C ILE A 377 3.68 -31.13 17.19
N TYR A 378 3.00 -30.18 17.82
CA TYR A 378 3.55 -29.40 18.92
C TYR A 378 3.87 -30.31 20.10
N ASP A 379 2.93 -31.16 20.53
CA ASP A 379 3.11 -32.07 21.70
C ASP A 379 4.33 -32.98 21.49
N GLU A 380 4.54 -33.49 20.27
CA GLU A 380 5.70 -34.35 19.95
C GLU A 380 7.02 -33.58 19.88
N ASN A 381 7.01 -32.34 19.40
CA ASN A 381 8.23 -31.55 19.14
C ASN A 381 8.56 -30.54 20.26
N ARG A 382 7.68 -30.36 21.26
CA ARG A 382 7.74 -29.32 22.28
C ARG A 382 9.13 -29.07 22.87
N ARG A 383 9.80 -30.16 23.33
CA ARG A 383 11.10 -30.05 24.00
C ARG A 383 12.23 -29.59 23.07
N GLY A 384 12.20 -30.05 21.85
CA GLY A 384 13.15 -29.65 20.82
C GLY A 384 12.92 -28.20 20.39
N PHE A 385 11.69 -27.88 20.10
CA PHE A 385 11.25 -26.56 19.67
C PHE A 385 11.62 -25.46 20.67
N LEU A 386 11.30 -25.62 21.95
CA LEU A 386 11.59 -24.59 22.96
C LEU A 386 13.10 -24.32 23.14
N LYS A 387 13.98 -25.25 22.74
CA LYS A 387 15.44 -25.15 22.83
C LYS A 387 16.09 -24.83 21.49
N ASP A 388 15.33 -24.73 20.41
CA ASP A 388 15.85 -24.42 19.08
C ASP A 388 16.41 -23.00 19.05
N PRO A 389 17.68 -22.79 18.70
CA PRO A 389 18.32 -21.48 18.67
C PRO A 389 17.65 -20.53 17.67
N GLU A 390 17.17 -21.01 16.52
CA GLU A 390 16.51 -20.18 15.50
C GLU A 390 15.13 -19.72 16.01
N TYR A 391 14.39 -20.59 16.70
CA TYR A 391 13.16 -20.20 17.38
C TYR A 391 13.44 -19.19 18.50
N GLN A 392 14.47 -19.37 19.30
CA GLN A 392 14.79 -18.44 20.38
C GLN A 392 15.16 -17.04 19.85
N GLU A 393 15.86 -16.96 18.72
CA GLU A 393 16.13 -15.69 18.04
C GLU A 393 14.84 -15.06 17.51
N PHE A 394 13.98 -15.84 16.85
CA PHE A 394 12.67 -15.39 16.39
C PHE A 394 11.82 -14.87 17.56
N TYR A 395 11.73 -15.62 18.65
CA TYR A 395 10.96 -15.22 19.83
C TYR A 395 11.50 -13.93 20.44
N LYS A 396 12.80 -13.83 20.64
CA LYS A 396 13.43 -12.61 21.19
C LYS A 396 13.15 -11.37 20.34
N LYS A 397 13.15 -11.50 19.02
CA LYS A 397 12.90 -10.42 18.07
C LYS A 397 11.43 -9.99 18.04
N ASN A 398 10.50 -10.88 18.39
CA ASN A 398 9.07 -10.70 18.17
C ASN A 398 8.22 -10.75 19.45
N ALA A 399 8.82 -10.93 20.63
CA ALA A 399 8.10 -11.14 21.89
C ALA A 399 7.12 -9.99 22.25
N ASP A 400 7.39 -8.78 21.78
CA ASP A 400 6.58 -7.58 22.01
C ASP A 400 5.14 -7.71 21.46
N TRP A 401 4.98 -8.32 20.28
CA TRP A 401 3.67 -8.57 19.68
C TRP A 401 3.22 -10.04 19.83
N LEU A 402 4.18 -10.97 19.89
CA LEU A 402 3.89 -12.40 19.89
C LEU A 402 3.30 -12.89 21.23
N ASN A 403 3.79 -12.36 22.36
CA ASN A 403 3.23 -12.68 23.69
C ASN A 403 1.76 -12.26 23.81
N PRO A 404 1.39 -10.99 23.57
CA PRO A 404 -0.02 -10.61 23.64
C PRO A 404 -0.89 -11.33 22.62
N TYR A 405 -0.39 -11.65 21.41
CA TYR A 405 -1.14 -12.43 20.43
C TYR A 405 -1.44 -13.85 20.91
N ALA A 406 -0.43 -14.54 21.41
CA ALA A 406 -0.58 -15.92 21.88
C ALA A 406 -1.54 -16.00 23.06
N VAL A 407 -1.39 -15.10 24.04
CA VAL A 407 -2.30 -15.01 25.20
C VAL A 407 -3.71 -14.62 24.79
N PHE A 408 -3.88 -13.69 23.87
CA PHE A 408 -5.20 -13.35 23.30
C PHE A 408 -5.88 -14.57 22.69
N SER A 409 -5.12 -15.34 21.88
CA SER A 409 -5.64 -16.55 21.23
C SER A 409 -6.04 -17.61 22.24
N TYR A 410 -5.24 -17.83 23.26
CA TYR A 410 -5.56 -18.71 24.38
C TYR A 410 -6.83 -18.25 25.14
N LEU A 411 -6.91 -16.98 25.51
CA LEU A 411 -8.07 -16.43 26.25
C LEU A 411 -9.35 -16.44 25.40
N ARG A 412 -9.26 -16.12 24.10
CA ARG A 412 -10.38 -16.25 23.16
C ARG A 412 -10.96 -17.66 23.19
N ASP A 413 -10.11 -18.68 23.15
CA ASP A 413 -10.54 -20.08 23.14
C ASP A 413 -11.05 -20.52 24.52
N LEU A 414 -10.40 -20.11 25.59
CA LEU A 414 -10.81 -20.38 26.98
C LEU A 414 -12.21 -19.80 27.28
N TYR A 415 -12.44 -18.56 26.89
CA TYR A 415 -13.72 -17.87 27.11
C TYR A 415 -14.74 -18.07 25.98
N SER A 416 -14.35 -18.78 24.89
CA SER A 416 -15.17 -19.00 23.68
C SER A 416 -15.69 -17.69 23.08
N THR A 417 -14.91 -16.62 23.15
CA THR A 417 -15.22 -15.31 22.57
C THR A 417 -13.97 -14.46 22.46
N ALA A 418 -13.83 -13.72 21.33
CA ALA A 418 -12.80 -12.71 21.17
C ALA A 418 -13.15 -11.38 21.87
N ASP A 419 -14.38 -11.21 22.35
CA ASP A 419 -14.80 -10.02 23.08
C ASP A 419 -14.11 -9.98 24.46
N PHE A 420 -12.95 -9.33 24.49
CA PHE A 420 -12.10 -9.24 25.68
C PHE A 420 -12.80 -8.50 26.85
N SER A 421 -13.82 -7.70 26.63
CA SER A 421 -14.60 -7.08 27.70
C SER A 421 -15.27 -8.12 28.61
N ARG A 422 -15.41 -9.36 28.14
CA ARG A 422 -16.02 -10.49 28.83
C ARG A 422 -15.00 -11.44 29.50
N TRP A 423 -13.71 -11.12 29.46
CA TRP A 423 -12.63 -11.99 29.99
C TRP A 423 -12.32 -11.76 31.51
N GLY A 424 -13.23 -11.15 32.23
CA GLY A 424 -13.04 -10.94 33.68
C GLY A 424 -11.75 -10.19 34.02
N ASN A 425 -10.82 -10.84 34.72
CA ASN A 425 -9.55 -10.23 35.11
C ASN A 425 -8.59 -9.90 33.95
N TYR A 426 -8.87 -10.35 32.71
CA TYR A 426 -8.11 -10.09 31.50
C TYR A 426 -8.83 -9.12 30.56
N ALA A 427 -9.96 -8.57 30.95
CA ALA A 427 -10.71 -7.59 30.14
C ALA A 427 -9.88 -6.36 29.77
N VAL A 428 -9.01 -5.93 30.67
CA VAL A 428 -8.02 -4.85 30.46
C VAL A 428 -6.65 -5.48 30.32
N TYR A 429 -5.92 -5.10 29.28
CA TYR A 429 -4.57 -5.58 29.04
C TYR A 429 -3.63 -5.22 30.20
N ASP A 430 -2.90 -6.21 30.66
CA ASP A 430 -1.91 -6.10 31.72
C ASP A 430 -0.67 -6.90 31.30
N LYS A 431 0.42 -6.20 31.03
CA LYS A 431 1.65 -6.81 30.52
C LYS A 431 2.22 -7.86 31.48
N GLU A 432 2.17 -7.62 32.79
CA GLU A 432 2.74 -8.55 33.78
C GLU A 432 1.95 -9.87 33.83
N LYS A 433 0.62 -9.80 33.72
CA LYS A 433 -0.24 -11.00 33.65
C LYS A 433 -0.02 -11.77 32.35
N VAL A 434 0.14 -11.05 31.22
CA VAL A 434 0.42 -11.68 29.93
C VAL A 434 1.79 -12.36 29.96
N ASP A 435 2.82 -11.67 30.41
CA ASP A 435 4.17 -12.24 30.52
C ASP A 435 4.21 -13.45 31.49
N ALA A 436 3.40 -13.45 32.55
CA ALA A 436 3.30 -14.59 33.48
C ALA A 436 2.70 -15.85 32.82
N LEU A 437 1.72 -15.69 31.90
CA LEU A 437 1.17 -16.80 31.12
C LEU A 437 2.17 -17.36 30.10
N CYS A 438 3.13 -16.56 29.68
CA CYS A 438 4.20 -16.93 28.73
C CYS A 438 5.41 -17.61 29.43
N GLN A 439 5.39 -17.87 30.73
CA GLN A 439 6.48 -18.56 31.45
C GLN A 439 6.28 -20.08 31.44
N GLU A 440 7.33 -20.87 31.16
CA GLU A 440 7.28 -22.32 31.18
C GLU A 440 6.81 -22.94 32.54
N SER A 441 6.91 -22.16 33.62
CA SER A 441 6.43 -22.56 34.95
C SER A 441 4.92 -22.41 35.14
N ASN A 442 4.24 -21.72 34.22
CA ASN A 442 2.79 -21.53 34.28
C ASN A 442 2.06 -22.79 33.80
N PRO A 443 1.02 -23.27 34.53
CA PRO A 443 0.27 -24.46 34.12
C PRO A 443 -0.35 -24.37 32.71
N ASP A 444 -0.73 -23.18 32.28
CA ASP A 444 -1.38 -22.92 30.97
C ASP A 444 -0.38 -22.61 29.85
N PHE A 445 0.95 -22.69 30.14
CA PHE A 445 2.00 -22.34 29.21
C PHE A 445 1.88 -23.04 27.85
N ASP A 446 1.59 -24.33 27.83
CA ASP A 446 1.53 -25.11 26.58
C ASP A 446 0.36 -24.70 25.69
N ASP A 447 -0.76 -24.27 26.28
CA ASP A 447 -1.90 -23.74 25.51
C ASP A 447 -1.62 -22.33 24.96
N VAL A 448 -0.68 -21.59 25.51
CA VAL A 448 -0.15 -20.35 24.96
C VAL A 448 0.96 -20.63 23.93
N ALA A 449 1.90 -21.50 24.26
CA ALA A 449 3.12 -21.74 23.47
C ALA A 449 2.84 -22.42 22.13
N ILE A 450 1.73 -23.12 21.96
CA ILE A 450 1.30 -23.65 20.68
C ILE A 450 1.13 -22.52 19.64
N HIS A 451 0.70 -21.32 20.04
CA HIS A 451 0.58 -20.17 19.16
C HIS A 451 1.95 -19.60 18.77
N PHE A 452 2.97 -19.69 19.64
CA PHE A 452 4.35 -19.38 19.28
C PHE A 452 4.87 -20.34 18.21
N PHE A 453 4.61 -21.63 18.39
CA PHE A 453 4.99 -22.67 17.44
C PHE A 453 4.37 -22.46 16.07
N ILE A 454 3.06 -22.20 16.00
CA ILE A 454 2.34 -21.94 14.75
C ILE A 454 2.91 -20.69 14.05
N GLN A 455 3.10 -19.57 14.76
CA GLN A 455 3.61 -18.34 14.17
C GLN A 455 5.05 -18.47 13.70
N TYR A 456 5.89 -19.23 14.38
CA TYR A 456 7.25 -19.52 13.95
C TYR A 456 7.26 -20.29 12.63
N HIS A 457 6.47 -21.34 12.49
CA HIS A 457 6.39 -22.11 11.25
C HIS A 457 5.79 -21.32 10.08
N LEU A 458 4.79 -20.47 10.35
CA LEU A 458 4.26 -19.54 9.33
C LEU A 458 5.34 -18.56 8.85
N HIS A 459 6.11 -18.02 9.80
CA HIS A 459 7.25 -17.14 9.47
C HIS A 459 8.27 -17.85 8.58
N LEU A 460 8.67 -19.07 8.93
CA LEU A 460 9.62 -19.85 8.16
C LEU A 460 9.11 -20.09 6.72
N GLN A 461 7.87 -20.54 6.58
CA GLN A 461 7.29 -20.88 5.28
C GLN A 461 7.12 -19.64 4.38
N LEU A 462 6.61 -18.52 4.92
CA LEU A 462 6.45 -17.30 4.13
C LEU A 462 7.80 -16.64 3.83
N SER A 463 8.76 -16.69 4.74
CA SER A 463 10.13 -16.19 4.51
C SER A 463 10.84 -16.95 3.40
N GLU A 464 10.67 -18.27 3.34
CA GLU A 464 11.19 -19.11 2.25
C GLU A 464 10.59 -18.71 0.90
N VAL A 465 9.26 -18.53 0.86
CA VAL A 465 8.56 -18.08 -0.34
C VAL A 465 9.05 -16.70 -0.79
N SER A 466 9.20 -15.75 0.15
CA SER A 466 9.68 -14.39 -0.14
C SER A 466 11.10 -14.40 -0.69
N LYS A 467 11.98 -15.20 -0.08
CA LYS A 467 13.34 -15.39 -0.57
C LYS A 467 13.34 -15.96 -1.97
N TYR A 468 12.55 -17.03 -2.20
CA TYR A 468 12.42 -17.65 -3.52
C TYR A 468 11.90 -16.67 -4.59
N ALA A 469 10.90 -15.85 -4.26
CA ALA A 469 10.37 -14.83 -5.15
C ALA A 469 11.45 -13.80 -5.53
N ARG A 470 12.20 -13.27 -4.55
CA ARG A 470 13.29 -12.31 -4.77
C ARG A 470 14.41 -12.89 -5.63
N GLU A 471 14.79 -14.14 -5.40
CA GLU A 471 15.81 -14.85 -6.21
C GLU A 471 15.36 -15.07 -7.65
N ASN A 472 14.05 -15.19 -7.88
CA ASN A 472 13.46 -15.36 -9.20
C ASN A 472 13.00 -14.05 -9.88
N GLY A 473 13.28 -12.89 -9.27
CA GLY A 473 12.93 -11.58 -9.81
C GLY A 473 11.42 -11.30 -9.85
N ILE A 474 10.68 -11.87 -8.89
CA ILE A 474 9.24 -11.69 -8.69
C ILE A 474 9.01 -10.87 -7.42
N VAL A 475 8.34 -9.75 -7.59
CA VAL A 475 7.91 -8.88 -6.48
C VAL A 475 6.68 -9.51 -5.82
N LEU A 476 6.73 -9.79 -4.54
CA LEU A 476 5.53 -10.07 -3.75
C LEU A 476 4.94 -8.75 -3.25
N LYS A 477 3.70 -8.47 -3.63
CA LYS A 477 2.94 -7.30 -3.19
C LYS A 477 1.89 -7.72 -2.18
N GLY A 478 2.07 -7.30 -0.92
CA GLY A 478 1.11 -7.51 0.15
C GLY A 478 -0.06 -6.54 0.07
N ASP A 479 -1.11 -6.83 0.80
CA ASP A 479 -2.27 -5.96 0.98
C ASP A 479 -2.40 -5.59 2.47
N ILE A 480 -2.43 -4.30 2.77
CA ILE A 480 -2.43 -3.76 4.14
C ILE A 480 -3.82 -3.16 4.41
N PRO A 481 -4.69 -3.88 5.13
CA PRO A 481 -6.02 -3.38 5.47
C PRO A 481 -5.98 -2.05 6.20
N ILE A 482 -6.92 -1.14 5.88
CA ILE A 482 -7.07 0.12 6.62
C ILE A 482 -7.49 -0.15 8.08
N GLY A 483 -8.32 -1.16 8.33
CA GLY A 483 -8.90 -1.43 9.63
C GLY A 483 -8.23 -2.57 10.40
N ILE A 484 -8.70 -2.74 11.64
CA ILE A 484 -8.45 -3.90 12.50
C ILE A 484 -9.78 -4.44 13.02
N GLY A 485 -9.80 -5.67 13.47
CA GLY A 485 -10.95 -6.20 14.21
C GLY A 485 -11.24 -5.39 15.47
N ARG A 486 -12.51 -5.09 15.76
CA ARG A 486 -12.90 -4.41 17.02
C ARG A 486 -12.44 -5.17 18.25
N PHE A 487 -12.56 -6.49 18.19
CA PHE A 487 -12.06 -7.42 19.20
C PHE A 487 -10.77 -8.07 18.69
N SER A 488 -9.69 -7.31 18.71
CA SER A 488 -8.37 -7.69 18.24
C SER A 488 -7.33 -7.51 19.34
N VAL A 489 -6.18 -8.15 19.17
CA VAL A 489 -4.99 -7.94 20.00
C VAL A 489 -4.60 -6.47 20.04
N ASP A 490 -4.60 -5.83 18.88
CA ASP A 490 -4.21 -4.42 18.73
C ASP A 490 -5.11 -3.49 19.54
N ALA A 491 -6.44 -3.70 19.48
CA ALA A 491 -7.41 -2.92 20.27
C ALA A 491 -7.33 -3.23 21.77
N TRP A 492 -7.02 -4.47 22.16
CA TRP A 492 -6.85 -4.88 23.55
C TRP A 492 -5.59 -4.27 24.17
N VAL A 493 -4.46 -4.33 23.45
CA VAL A 493 -3.15 -3.85 23.93
C VAL A 493 -3.09 -2.31 23.93
N ASN A 494 -3.59 -1.67 22.88
CA ASN A 494 -3.47 -0.23 22.66
C ASN A 494 -4.83 0.46 22.43
N PRO A 495 -5.80 0.36 23.34
CA PRO A 495 -7.16 0.87 23.11
C PRO A 495 -7.22 2.37 22.83
N LYS A 496 -6.25 3.17 23.30
CA LYS A 496 -6.18 4.63 23.10
C LYS A 496 -5.92 5.01 21.63
N LEU A 497 -5.36 4.11 20.83
CA LEU A 497 -5.09 4.34 19.42
C LEU A 497 -6.35 4.26 18.54
N TYR A 498 -7.47 3.86 19.10
CA TYR A 498 -8.72 3.57 18.37
C TYR A 498 -9.92 4.26 19.00
N ASN A 499 -10.86 4.69 18.16
CA ASN A 499 -12.16 5.20 18.57
C ASN A 499 -13.15 4.01 18.58
N LEU A 500 -13.32 3.38 19.72
CA LEU A 500 -14.15 2.18 19.86
C LEU A 500 -15.66 2.47 19.84
N ASP A 501 -16.09 3.74 19.88
CA ASP A 501 -17.47 4.20 19.76
C ASP A 501 -17.90 4.47 18.32
N SER A 502 -16.98 4.28 17.38
CA SER A 502 -17.21 4.51 15.94
C SER A 502 -16.80 3.31 15.09
N GLN A 503 -17.22 3.31 13.83
CA GLN A 503 -16.96 2.28 12.83
C GLN A 503 -16.59 2.94 11.51
N ALA A 504 -15.57 2.40 10.85
CA ALA A 504 -15.22 2.81 9.50
C ALA A 504 -16.19 2.23 8.47
N GLY A 505 -16.37 2.93 7.37
CA GLY A 505 -17.20 2.50 6.26
C GLY A 505 -17.03 3.39 5.04
N ALA A 506 -18.03 3.36 4.15
CA ALA A 506 -18.11 4.22 2.97
C ALA A 506 -19.50 4.85 2.87
N PRO A 507 -19.59 6.09 2.35
CA PRO A 507 -20.89 6.71 2.08
C PRO A 507 -21.65 5.95 0.98
N PRO A 508 -22.97 6.18 0.83
CA PRO A 508 -23.74 5.68 -0.30
C PRO A 508 -23.09 6.00 -1.64
N ASP A 509 -23.04 5.01 -2.52
CA ASP A 509 -22.50 5.09 -3.87
C ASP A 509 -23.31 4.21 -4.85
N ASP A 510 -22.80 4.01 -6.07
CA ASP A 510 -23.44 3.16 -7.08
C ASP A 510 -23.46 1.66 -6.72
N PHE A 511 -22.70 1.24 -5.71
CA PHE A 511 -22.61 -0.15 -5.23
C PHE A 511 -23.57 -0.43 -4.07
N SER A 512 -23.90 0.61 -3.27
CA SER A 512 -24.73 0.47 -2.09
C SER A 512 -25.48 1.77 -1.77
N ASP A 513 -26.79 1.75 -1.94
CA ASP A 513 -27.66 2.89 -1.56
C ASP A 513 -27.63 3.19 -0.05
N ASP A 514 -27.35 2.19 0.76
CA ASP A 514 -27.23 2.30 2.22
C ASP A 514 -25.81 2.68 2.68
N GLY A 515 -24.86 2.79 1.74
CA GLY A 515 -23.44 2.85 2.06
C GLY A 515 -22.91 1.54 2.66
N GLN A 516 -21.65 1.53 3.07
CA GLN A 516 -21.02 0.36 3.65
C GLN A 516 -20.63 0.63 5.10
N ASN A 517 -20.80 -0.35 5.96
CA ASN A 517 -20.30 -0.37 7.34
C ASN A 517 -19.35 -1.57 7.48
N TRP A 518 -18.06 -1.32 7.59
CA TRP A 518 -17.05 -2.37 7.69
C TRP A 518 -16.88 -2.92 9.10
N GLY A 519 -17.45 -2.26 10.12
CA GLY A 519 -17.42 -2.69 11.52
C GLY A 519 -16.07 -2.48 12.23
N PHE A 520 -15.06 -1.90 11.56
CA PHE A 520 -13.74 -1.60 12.15
C PHE A 520 -13.82 -0.33 13.01
N PRO A 521 -13.14 -0.24 14.16
CA PRO A 521 -12.99 1.03 14.85
C PRO A 521 -12.18 2.01 13.99
N THR A 522 -12.47 3.30 14.07
CA THR A 522 -11.64 4.33 13.43
C THR A 522 -10.39 4.61 14.27
N TYR A 523 -9.36 5.21 13.64
CA TYR A 523 -8.11 5.54 14.33
C TYR A 523 -8.20 6.85 15.11
N ASN A 524 -7.64 6.86 16.30
CA ASN A 524 -7.34 8.09 17.05
C ASN A 524 -6.00 8.67 16.54
N TRP A 525 -6.05 9.40 15.44
CA TRP A 525 -4.86 9.98 14.82
C TRP A 525 -4.12 10.98 15.71
N GLN A 526 -4.83 11.68 16.61
CA GLN A 526 -4.20 12.61 17.56
C GLN A 526 -3.30 11.86 18.53
N GLU A 527 -3.74 10.69 19.01
CA GLU A 527 -2.91 9.87 19.89
C GLU A 527 -1.72 9.28 19.14
N MET A 528 -1.93 8.76 17.93
CA MET A 528 -0.87 8.19 17.10
C MET A 528 0.21 9.21 16.69
N THR A 529 -0.14 10.49 16.57
CA THR A 529 0.82 11.55 16.21
C THR A 529 1.83 11.80 17.32
N LYS A 530 1.48 11.57 18.59
CA LYS A 530 2.34 11.86 19.77
C LYS A 530 3.65 11.08 19.75
N ASP A 531 3.65 9.87 19.20
CA ASP A 531 4.83 9.01 19.07
C ASP A 531 5.35 8.89 17.63
N GLY A 532 4.88 9.76 16.74
CA GLY A 532 5.27 9.78 15.32
C GLY A 532 4.77 8.55 14.55
N PHE A 533 3.58 8.05 14.87
CA PHE A 533 2.92 6.91 14.23
C PHE A 533 3.68 5.57 14.41
N SER A 534 4.25 5.34 15.58
CA SER A 534 5.13 4.19 15.85
C SER A 534 4.45 2.85 15.56
N TRP A 535 3.16 2.69 15.91
CA TRP A 535 2.39 1.49 15.64
C TRP A 535 2.30 1.18 14.12
N TRP A 536 2.00 2.18 13.29
CA TRP A 536 1.94 2.01 11.83
C TRP A 536 3.32 1.69 11.24
N LYS A 537 4.36 2.38 11.71
CA LYS A 537 5.74 2.11 11.28
C LYS A 537 6.16 0.69 11.62
N HIS A 538 5.87 0.21 12.82
CA HIS A 538 6.16 -1.16 13.25
C HIS A 538 5.41 -2.18 12.38
N ARG A 539 4.12 -1.96 12.10
CA ARG A 539 3.32 -2.80 11.19
C ARG A 539 3.97 -2.92 9.81
N LEU A 540 4.34 -1.80 9.19
CA LEU A 540 4.95 -1.78 7.86
C LEU A 540 6.35 -2.44 7.87
N THR A 541 7.17 -2.16 8.86
CA THR A 541 8.50 -2.77 9.03
C THR A 541 8.39 -4.29 9.18
N LYS A 542 7.37 -4.80 9.90
CA LYS A 542 7.13 -6.24 10.00
C LYS A 542 6.73 -6.85 8.66
N MET A 543 5.87 -6.19 7.91
CA MET A 543 5.42 -6.69 6.60
C MET A 543 6.53 -6.66 5.54
N GLN A 544 7.53 -5.77 5.66
CA GLN A 544 8.71 -5.73 4.79
C GLN A 544 9.55 -7.02 4.88
N GLU A 545 9.44 -7.80 5.94
CA GLU A 545 10.11 -9.11 6.02
C GLU A 545 9.68 -10.02 4.87
N TYR A 546 8.41 -9.89 4.43
CA TYR A 546 7.78 -10.77 3.46
C TYR A 546 7.53 -10.12 2.09
N PHE A 547 7.36 -8.81 2.04
CA PHE A 547 6.90 -8.10 0.84
C PHE A 547 7.90 -7.02 0.41
N ASP A 548 7.93 -6.76 -0.90
CA ASP A 548 8.74 -5.70 -1.51
C ASP A 548 7.88 -4.57 -2.09
N ALA A 549 6.57 -4.77 -2.13
CA ALA A 549 5.55 -3.80 -2.46
C ALA A 549 4.31 -4.03 -1.59
N TYR A 550 3.48 -3.02 -1.40
CA TYR A 550 2.19 -3.18 -0.73
C TYR A 550 1.10 -2.30 -1.34
N ARG A 551 -0.13 -2.78 -1.27
CA ARG A 551 -1.34 -2.01 -1.47
C ARG A 551 -1.77 -1.46 -0.12
N LEU A 552 -1.84 -0.14 -0.01
CA LEU A 552 -2.46 0.52 1.13
C LEU A 552 -3.96 0.58 0.85
N ASP A 553 -4.68 -0.30 1.51
CA ASP A 553 -6.14 -0.40 1.40
C ASP A 553 -6.79 0.89 1.87
N HIS A 554 -7.80 1.36 1.13
CA HIS A 554 -8.54 2.58 1.40
C HIS A 554 -7.65 3.77 1.78
N ILE A 555 -6.70 4.14 0.89
CA ILE A 555 -5.74 5.25 1.17
C ILE A 555 -6.47 6.56 1.52
N LEU A 556 -7.70 6.73 1.06
CA LEU A 556 -8.56 7.88 1.39
C LEU A 556 -8.76 8.03 2.90
N GLY A 557 -8.70 6.94 3.67
CA GLY A 557 -8.80 6.94 5.14
C GLY A 557 -7.68 7.72 5.84
N PHE A 558 -6.55 7.97 5.15
CA PHE A 558 -5.47 8.81 5.68
C PHE A 558 -5.72 10.31 5.45
N PHE A 559 -6.57 10.65 4.50
CA PHE A 559 -7.09 11.99 4.28
C PHE A 559 -8.28 12.25 5.20
N ARG A 560 -9.27 11.36 5.14
CA ARG A 560 -10.51 11.34 5.90
C ARG A 560 -11.09 9.93 5.94
N ILE A 561 -11.76 9.58 6.99
CA ILE A 561 -12.50 8.31 7.09
C ILE A 561 -14.01 8.57 7.18
N TRP A 562 -14.81 7.70 6.59
CA TRP A 562 -16.25 7.69 6.82
C TRP A 562 -16.51 7.02 8.16
N SER A 563 -16.94 7.82 9.15
CA SER A 563 -17.12 7.40 10.54
C SER A 563 -18.59 7.23 10.87
N ILE A 564 -18.99 6.03 11.25
CA ILE A 564 -20.35 5.65 11.59
C ILE A 564 -20.40 5.38 13.10
N PRO A 565 -21.31 6.01 13.87
CA PRO A 565 -21.50 5.68 15.28
C PRO A 565 -21.87 4.21 15.48
N THR A 566 -21.39 3.57 16.55
CA THR A 566 -21.72 2.16 16.86
C THR A 566 -23.20 1.91 17.14
N THR A 567 -23.96 2.96 17.42
CA THR A 567 -25.43 2.93 17.55
C THR A 567 -26.15 2.78 16.19
N GLN A 568 -25.42 2.91 15.08
CA GLN A 568 -25.95 2.82 13.72
C GLN A 568 -25.36 1.61 12.99
N THR A 569 -26.13 1.00 12.11
CA THR A 569 -25.70 -0.20 11.35
C THR A 569 -25.47 0.06 9.87
N LYS A 570 -26.09 1.11 9.32
CA LYS A 570 -25.99 1.49 7.90
C LYS A 570 -24.92 2.55 7.68
N GLY A 571 -24.18 2.45 6.58
CA GLY A 571 -23.18 3.44 6.15
C GLY A 571 -23.75 4.84 5.96
N LEU A 572 -25.00 4.91 5.55
CA LEU A 572 -25.77 6.13 5.37
C LEU A 572 -25.77 7.09 6.58
N MET A 573 -25.59 6.56 7.79
CA MET A 573 -25.59 7.31 9.05
C MET A 573 -24.21 7.81 9.48
N GLY A 574 -23.23 7.77 8.59
CA GLY A 574 -21.87 8.23 8.83
C GLY A 574 -21.62 9.69 8.47
N VAL A 575 -20.48 10.20 8.91
CA VAL A 575 -19.90 11.50 8.56
C VAL A 575 -18.41 11.36 8.27
N PHE A 576 -17.82 12.29 7.51
CA PHE A 576 -16.36 12.32 7.35
C PHE A 576 -15.67 12.80 8.62
N ASP A 577 -14.58 12.13 8.97
CA ASP A 577 -13.71 12.48 10.09
C ASP A 577 -12.23 12.50 9.61
N PRO A 578 -11.52 13.64 9.73
CA PRO A 578 -12.02 14.93 10.21
C PRO A 578 -12.86 15.68 9.17
N ALA A 579 -13.74 16.55 9.64
CA ALA A 579 -14.47 17.49 8.81
C ALA A 579 -14.70 18.81 9.54
N ILE A 580 -14.87 19.90 8.78
CA ILE A 580 -15.26 21.21 9.27
C ILE A 580 -16.80 21.25 9.27
N PRO A 581 -17.48 21.18 10.43
CA PRO A 581 -18.92 21.22 10.48
C PRO A 581 -19.48 22.58 10.06
N ILE A 582 -20.75 22.64 9.77
CA ILE A 582 -21.50 23.87 9.48
C ILE A 582 -22.05 24.41 10.80
N SER A 583 -21.72 25.66 11.15
CA SER A 583 -22.24 26.27 12.37
C SER A 583 -23.67 26.80 12.17
N LYS A 584 -24.39 26.94 13.29
CA LYS A 584 -25.75 27.51 13.28
C LYS A 584 -25.75 28.93 12.70
N GLU A 585 -24.71 29.69 13.00
CA GLU A 585 -24.54 31.06 12.48
C GLU A 585 -24.40 31.09 10.96
N GLU A 586 -23.78 30.08 10.33
CA GLU A 586 -23.69 29.99 8.86
C GLU A 586 -25.05 29.81 8.21
N PHE A 587 -25.98 29.04 8.83
CA PHE A 587 -27.34 28.93 8.36
C PHE A 587 -28.09 30.26 8.48
N GLU A 588 -27.96 30.92 9.62
CA GLU A 588 -28.60 32.25 9.90
C GLU A 588 -28.09 33.33 8.96
N GLN A 589 -26.78 33.38 8.67
CA GLN A 589 -26.19 34.31 7.70
C GLN A 589 -26.75 34.13 6.28
N LYS A 590 -27.13 32.88 5.93
CA LYS A 590 -27.76 32.59 4.65
C LYS A 590 -29.30 32.78 4.66
N GLY A 591 -29.87 33.22 5.80
CA GLY A 591 -31.31 33.50 5.96
C GLY A 591 -32.13 32.28 6.37
N LEU A 592 -31.52 31.21 6.85
CA LEU A 592 -32.25 30.04 7.36
C LEU A 592 -32.14 29.96 8.89
N LYS A 593 -33.25 30.11 9.59
CA LYS A 593 -33.33 29.79 11.01
C LYS A 593 -33.22 28.29 11.19
N PHE A 594 -32.10 27.81 11.76
CA PHE A 594 -31.88 26.38 11.95
C PHE A 594 -32.76 25.84 13.08
N ASP A 595 -33.62 24.89 12.74
CA ASP A 595 -34.49 24.16 13.66
C ASP A 595 -33.93 22.73 13.87
N GLU A 596 -33.38 22.50 15.05
CA GLU A 596 -32.74 21.23 15.39
C GLU A 596 -33.72 20.06 15.46
N GLU A 597 -34.93 20.31 15.96
CA GLU A 597 -36.01 19.30 15.99
C GLU A 597 -36.37 18.86 14.56
N ARG A 598 -36.47 19.82 13.66
CA ARG A 598 -36.87 19.58 12.27
C ARG A 598 -35.78 18.92 11.45
N PHE A 599 -34.50 19.27 11.68
CA PHE A 599 -33.42 18.89 10.80
C PHE A 599 -32.57 17.74 11.33
N CYS A 600 -32.46 17.57 12.67
CA CYS A 600 -31.60 16.56 13.27
C CYS A 600 -32.32 15.34 13.86
N LYS A 601 -33.66 15.40 14.00
CA LYS A 601 -34.45 14.24 14.42
C LYS A 601 -35.11 13.55 13.24
N PRO A 602 -35.39 12.23 13.34
CA PRO A 602 -36.13 11.50 12.31
C PRO A 602 -37.47 12.15 11.95
N TYR A 603 -37.65 12.42 10.66
CA TYR A 603 -38.85 13.07 10.15
C TYR A 603 -39.93 12.04 9.91
N ILE A 604 -40.80 11.80 10.91
CA ILE A 604 -41.85 10.78 10.88
C ILE A 604 -43.22 11.44 10.86
N ARG A 605 -43.94 11.23 9.77
CA ARG A 605 -45.30 11.79 9.57
C ARG A 605 -46.30 10.68 9.24
N LYS A 606 -47.56 10.91 9.53
CA LYS A 606 -48.62 9.93 9.31
C LYS A 606 -48.66 9.37 7.89
N HIS A 607 -48.59 10.24 6.88
CA HIS A 607 -48.59 9.81 5.47
C HIS A 607 -47.36 9.01 5.07
N ILE A 608 -46.17 9.31 5.64
CA ILE A 608 -44.94 8.54 5.41
C ILE A 608 -45.09 7.13 5.99
N LEU A 609 -45.67 7.00 7.19
CA LEU A 609 -45.96 5.69 7.79
C LEU A 609 -46.92 4.86 6.95
N GLU A 610 -47.96 5.50 6.41
CA GLU A 610 -48.92 4.84 5.53
C GLU A 610 -48.27 4.40 4.21
N GLN A 611 -47.37 5.19 3.69
CA GLN A 611 -46.61 4.88 2.47
C GLN A 611 -45.64 3.69 2.68
N ILE A 612 -44.92 3.66 3.80
CA ILE A 612 -43.89 2.63 4.07
C ILE A 612 -44.51 1.32 4.52
N PHE A 613 -45.51 1.37 5.43
CA PHE A 613 -46.01 0.19 6.11
C PHE A 613 -47.37 -0.27 5.64
N GLY A 614 -48.12 0.55 4.84
CA GLY A 614 -49.44 0.19 4.36
C GLY A 614 -50.37 -0.23 5.48
N GLU A 615 -50.95 -1.41 5.37
CA GLU A 615 -51.87 -1.98 6.37
C GLU A 615 -51.25 -2.18 7.77
N GLN A 616 -49.90 -2.29 7.83
CA GLN A 616 -49.17 -2.46 9.09
C GLN A 616 -48.92 -1.14 9.84
N ALA A 617 -49.22 0.02 9.22
CA ALA A 617 -48.96 1.33 9.80
C ALA A 617 -49.61 1.51 11.20
N GLY A 618 -50.81 0.98 11.39
CA GLY A 618 -51.51 1.01 12.68
C GLY A 618 -50.78 0.22 13.77
N TYR A 619 -50.31 -0.98 13.44
CA TYR A 619 -49.50 -1.80 14.33
C TYR A 619 -48.17 -1.12 14.67
N VAL A 620 -47.48 -0.57 13.66
CA VAL A 620 -46.19 0.12 13.86
C VAL A 620 -46.35 1.35 14.75
N LYS A 621 -47.39 2.18 14.53
CA LYS A 621 -47.66 3.35 15.37
C LYS A 621 -47.81 2.98 16.84
N HIS A 622 -48.55 1.94 17.13
CA HIS A 622 -48.80 1.52 18.50
C HIS A 622 -47.56 0.88 19.16
N SER A 623 -46.88 0.02 18.45
CA SER A 623 -45.82 -0.83 19.01
C SER A 623 -44.47 -0.13 19.11
N PHE A 624 -44.09 0.74 18.16
CA PHE A 624 -42.74 1.25 18.00
C PHE A 624 -42.64 2.77 18.10
N LEU A 625 -43.75 3.49 18.07
CA LEU A 625 -43.77 4.96 18.01
C LEU A 625 -44.56 5.56 19.15
N ASP A 626 -44.21 6.79 19.50
CA ASP A 626 -44.97 7.71 20.32
C ASP A 626 -45.50 8.85 19.45
N GLN A 627 -46.77 9.22 19.62
CA GLN A 627 -47.42 10.35 18.91
C GLN A 627 -47.08 11.65 19.63
N SER A 628 -46.85 12.72 18.88
CA SER A 628 -46.66 14.06 19.46
C SER A 628 -47.92 14.53 20.17
N GLU A 629 -47.74 15.20 21.32
CA GLU A 629 -48.83 15.85 22.03
C GLU A 629 -49.37 17.13 21.32
N GLU A 630 -48.46 17.76 20.50
CA GLU A 630 -48.75 19.03 19.82
C GLU A 630 -49.36 18.86 18.43
N ASP A 631 -48.98 17.77 17.71
CA ASP A 631 -49.47 17.50 16.34
C ASP A 631 -49.70 15.99 16.14
N GLU A 632 -50.98 15.63 15.90
CA GLU A 632 -51.41 14.23 15.68
C GLU A 632 -50.78 13.56 14.44
N ASN A 633 -50.19 14.32 13.54
CA ASN A 633 -49.51 13.83 12.35
C ASN A 633 -48.02 13.55 12.57
N VAL A 634 -47.46 13.92 13.72
CA VAL A 634 -46.08 13.79 14.07
C VAL A 634 -45.84 12.62 15.01
N PHE A 635 -44.82 11.82 14.72
CA PHE A 635 -44.42 10.66 15.51
C PHE A 635 -42.93 10.67 15.82
N TYR A 636 -42.58 10.01 16.93
CA TYR A 636 -41.21 9.80 17.37
C TYR A 636 -40.97 8.31 17.62
N LEU A 637 -39.75 7.81 17.37
CA LEU A 637 -39.37 6.45 17.76
C LEU A 637 -39.36 6.33 19.29
N LYS A 638 -39.91 5.26 19.84
CA LYS A 638 -39.73 4.96 21.26
C LYS A 638 -38.27 4.78 21.62
N PRO A 639 -37.83 5.08 22.86
CA PRO A 639 -36.44 4.99 23.28
C PRO A 639 -35.76 3.64 23.04
N GLU A 640 -36.53 2.55 22.98
CA GLU A 640 -36.07 1.19 22.70
C GLU A 640 -35.79 0.94 21.21
N TYR A 641 -36.18 1.87 20.33
CA TYR A 641 -36.09 1.77 18.87
C TYR A 641 -35.52 3.03 18.23
N ASP A 642 -34.94 3.95 19.00
CA ASP A 642 -34.48 5.26 18.53
C ASP A 642 -33.13 5.19 17.76
N THR A 643 -32.49 4.02 17.71
CA THR A 643 -31.25 3.77 16.94
C THR A 643 -31.35 2.46 16.15
N GLN A 644 -30.59 2.37 15.05
CA GLN A 644 -30.57 1.18 14.21
C GLN A 644 -30.08 -0.06 14.99
N SER A 645 -29.07 0.07 15.85
CA SER A 645 -28.56 -1.04 16.67
C SER A 645 -29.60 -1.58 17.66
N LYS A 646 -30.40 -0.69 18.28
CA LYS A 646 -31.48 -1.11 19.20
C LYS A 646 -32.61 -1.85 18.44
N ILE A 647 -32.95 -1.39 17.24
CA ILE A 647 -33.92 -2.08 16.38
C ILE A 647 -33.40 -3.48 16.04
N GLU A 648 -32.15 -3.60 15.54
CA GLU A 648 -31.56 -4.89 15.20
C GLU A 648 -31.52 -5.85 16.38
N GLU A 649 -31.14 -5.36 17.55
CA GLU A 649 -31.08 -6.17 18.77
C GLU A 649 -32.48 -6.62 19.23
N SER A 650 -33.47 -5.73 19.21
CA SER A 650 -34.84 -6.05 19.60
C SER A 650 -35.42 -7.11 18.68
N PHE A 651 -35.29 -6.96 17.36
CA PHE A 651 -35.80 -7.93 16.40
C PHE A 651 -35.05 -9.27 16.45
N ARG A 652 -33.78 -9.29 16.79
CA ARG A 652 -33.04 -10.54 17.02
C ARG A 652 -33.56 -11.32 18.22
N LYS A 653 -34.07 -10.63 19.27
CA LYS A 653 -34.63 -11.25 20.46
C LYS A 653 -36.09 -11.71 20.24
N MET A 654 -36.79 -11.17 19.24
CA MET A 654 -38.14 -11.55 18.88
C MET A 654 -38.11 -12.90 18.14
N GLY A 655 -38.66 -13.95 18.76
CA GLY A 655 -38.84 -15.23 18.08
C GLY A 655 -39.88 -15.10 16.96
N CYS A 656 -39.68 -15.81 15.83
CA CYS A 656 -40.65 -15.85 14.74
C CYS A 656 -41.30 -17.24 14.65
N PRO A 657 -42.62 -17.36 14.92
CA PRO A 657 -43.28 -18.66 14.96
C PRO A 657 -43.60 -19.23 13.56
N SER A 658 -43.60 -18.42 12.50
CA SER A 658 -43.90 -18.86 11.13
C SER A 658 -43.09 -18.10 10.07
N PRO A 659 -42.88 -18.66 8.84
CA PRO A 659 -42.25 -17.96 7.73
C PRO A 659 -42.96 -16.67 7.31
N GLU A 660 -44.27 -16.63 7.37
CA GLU A 660 -45.08 -15.42 7.03
C GLU A 660 -44.84 -14.31 8.05
N GLU A 661 -44.83 -14.64 9.33
CA GLU A 661 -44.55 -13.70 10.41
C GLU A 661 -43.10 -13.18 10.31
N MET A 662 -42.16 -14.07 9.96
CA MET A 662 -40.76 -13.67 9.73
C MET A 662 -40.64 -12.62 8.63
N LEU A 663 -41.31 -12.84 7.49
CA LEU A 663 -41.30 -11.88 6.36
C LEU A 663 -41.94 -10.55 6.77
N ARG A 664 -43.06 -10.61 7.46
CA ARG A 664 -43.74 -9.41 7.97
C ARG A 664 -42.85 -8.61 8.91
N MET A 665 -42.24 -9.29 9.89
CA MET A 665 -41.36 -8.63 10.86
C MET A 665 -40.09 -8.07 10.18
N GLN A 666 -39.58 -8.74 9.16
CA GLN A 666 -38.42 -8.25 8.38
C GLN A 666 -38.79 -6.96 7.62
N LEU A 667 -39.93 -6.87 7.00
CA LEU A 667 -40.45 -5.65 6.34
C LEU A 667 -40.61 -4.51 7.34
N ILE A 668 -41.19 -4.77 8.51
CA ILE A 668 -41.35 -3.78 9.59
C ILE A 668 -39.95 -3.31 10.05
N LYS A 669 -39.04 -4.21 10.28
CA LYS A 669 -37.63 -3.87 10.65
C LYS A 669 -36.99 -2.95 9.64
N GLN A 670 -37.05 -3.27 8.35
CA GLN A 670 -36.48 -2.42 7.29
C GLN A 670 -37.13 -1.02 7.27
N GLY A 671 -38.43 -0.93 7.41
CA GLY A 671 -39.16 0.35 7.50
C GLY A 671 -38.70 1.18 8.72
N LEU A 672 -38.51 0.55 9.89
CA LEU A 672 -38.03 1.24 11.10
C LEU A 672 -36.59 1.74 10.92
N LEU A 673 -35.71 0.91 10.34
CA LEU A 673 -34.31 1.31 10.02
C LEU A 673 -34.30 2.51 9.05
N TYR A 674 -35.21 2.51 8.07
CA TYR A 674 -35.36 3.64 7.16
C TYR A 674 -35.84 4.90 7.91
N LEU A 675 -36.83 4.82 8.81
CA LEU A 675 -37.28 5.95 9.59
C LEU A 675 -36.19 6.60 10.43
N VAL A 676 -35.30 5.82 11.04
CA VAL A 676 -34.10 6.35 11.76
C VAL A 676 -33.27 7.21 10.84
N SER A 677 -33.17 6.89 9.55
CA SER A 677 -32.33 7.60 8.57
C SER A 677 -32.99 8.85 7.96
N GLU A 678 -34.24 9.16 8.28
CA GLU A 678 -34.99 10.34 7.79
C GLU A 678 -34.58 11.63 8.54
N VAL A 679 -33.25 11.93 8.54
CA VAL A 679 -32.64 13.13 9.10
C VAL A 679 -31.93 13.92 8.02
N LEU A 680 -31.76 15.23 8.19
CA LEU A 680 -31.00 16.07 7.26
C LEU A 680 -29.59 16.37 7.75
N PHE A 681 -29.42 16.51 9.04
CA PHE A 681 -28.12 16.85 9.66
C PHE A 681 -27.86 16.03 10.91
N PHE A 682 -26.58 15.77 11.16
CA PHE A 682 -26.07 15.18 12.39
C PHE A 682 -25.39 16.26 13.23
N LYS A 683 -25.54 16.23 14.55
CA LYS A 683 -24.81 17.11 15.47
C LYS A 683 -23.32 16.74 15.51
N ASP A 684 -22.44 17.73 15.53
CA ASP A 684 -21.04 17.50 15.83
C ASP A 684 -20.86 17.00 17.27
N LYS A 685 -19.98 16.01 17.47
CA LYS A 685 -19.74 15.38 18.78
C LYS A 685 -18.99 16.30 19.76
N THR A 686 -18.23 17.26 19.26
CA THR A 686 -17.25 18.05 20.02
C THR A 686 -17.56 19.54 20.04
N LYS A 687 -18.27 20.05 19.02
CA LYS A 687 -18.58 21.46 18.82
C LYS A 687 -20.08 21.69 18.97
N GLU A 688 -20.46 22.48 19.94
CA GLU A 688 -21.86 22.89 20.13
C GLU A 688 -22.35 23.75 18.96
N ASN A 689 -23.64 23.64 18.63
CA ASN A 689 -24.29 24.37 17.55
C ASN A 689 -23.63 24.19 16.16
N CYS A 690 -23.01 23.04 15.96
CA CYS A 690 -22.36 22.67 14.72
C CYS A 690 -22.92 21.34 14.18
N TYR A 691 -23.04 21.24 12.83
CA TYR A 691 -23.79 20.16 12.22
C TYR A 691 -23.08 19.64 10.96
N HIS A 692 -23.28 18.35 10.67
CA HIS A 692 -22.81 17.69 9.46
C HIS A 692 -24.01 17.29 8.61
N PRO A 693 -24.06 17.61 7.30
CA PRO A 693 -25.15 17.18 6.45
C PRO A 693 -25.09 15.66 6.23
N ARG A 694 -26.25 15.02 6.28
CA ARG A 694 -26.40 13.62 5.89
C ARG A 694 -26.09 13.47 4.40
N HIS A 695 -25.30 12.47 4.04
CA HIS A 695 -25.04 12.17 2.63
C HIS A 695 -26.34 11.83 1.90
N SER A 696 -26.51 12.37 0.68
CA SER A 696 -27.75 12.18 -0.12
C SER A 696 -29.04 12.62 0.59
N LEU A 697 -28.98 13.68 1.42
CA LEU A 697 -30.13 14.21 2.15
C LEU A 697 -31.33 14.56 1.23
N PHE A 698 -31.08 14.90 -0.04
CA PHE A 698 -32.09 15.20 -1.05
C PHE A 698 -32.94 13.99 -1.46
N LYS A 699 -32.57 12.75 -1.07
CA LYS A 699 -33.39 11.55 -1.24
C LYS A 699 -34.41 11.35 -0.11
N THR A 700 -34.40 12.16 0.95
CA THR A 700 -35.29 12.01 2.12
C THR A 700 -36.66 12.67 1.91
N ASN A 701 -37.69 12.12 2.54
CA ASN A 701 -39.02 12.79 2.62
C ASN A 701 -38.86 14.14 3.35
N SER A 702 -38.02 14.17 4.38
CA SER A 702 -37.72 15.39 5.12
C SER A 702 -37.23 16.54 4.22
N TYR A 703 -36.33 16.29 3.27
CA TYR A 703 -35.89 17.29 2.30
C TYR A 703 -37.00 17.63 1.28
N ASN A 704 -37.67 16.63 0.77
CA ASN A 704 -38.67 16.81 -0.29
C ASN A 704 -39.83 17.76 0.13
N GLU A 705 -40.15 17.78 1.42
CA GLU A 705 -41.23 18.61 1.99
C GLU A 705 -40.72 20.02 2.44
N LEU A 706 -39.46 20.37 2.17
CA LEU A 706 -38.97 21.74 2.40
C LEU A 706 -39.43 22.68 1.28
N ASP A 707 -39.57 23.97 1.61
CA ASP A 707 -39.77 25.02 0.62
C ASP A 707 -38.51 25.25 -0.24
N GLN A 708 -38.67 25.89 -1.40
CA GLN A 708 -37.62 26.06 -2.38
C GLN A 708 -36.48 26.94 -1.87
N GLN A 709 -36.73 27.93 -1.03
CA GLN A 709 -35.69 28.79 -0.44
C GLN A 709 -34.80 28.02 0.52
N THR A 710 -35.40 27.22 1.40
CA THR A 710 -34.72 26.33 2.33
C THR A 710 -33.87 25.29 1.59
N LYS A 711 -34.43 24.65 0.54
CA LYS A 711 -33.66 23.72 -0.33
C LYS A 711 -32.43 24.37 -0.93
N TYR A 712 -32.57 25.56 -1.52
CA TYR A 712 -31.46 26.29 -2.13
C TYR A 712 -30.32 26.57 -1.13
N ILE A 713 -30.63 26.97 0.09
CA ILE A 713 -29.64 27.23 1.14
C ILE A 713 -28.95 25.93 1.55
N ILE A 714 -29.72 24.86 1.79
CA ILE A 714 -29.18 23.55 2.18
C ILE A 714 -28.28 22.99 1.09
N ASP A 715 -28.69 23.05 -0.19
CA ASP A 715 -27.89 22.59 -1.33
C ASP A 715 -26.55 23.35 -1.45
N SER A 716 -26.58 24.67 -1.24
CA SER A 716 -25.35 25.48 -1.22
C SER A 716 -24.39 25.05 -0.12
N LEU A 717 -24.88 24.78 1.08
CA LEU A 717 -24.08 24.33 2.22
C LEU A 717 -23.62 22.88 2.06
N TYR A 718 -24.46 22.01 1.52
CA TYR A 718 -24.14 20.62 1.21
C TYR A 718 -22.97 20.53 0.21
N ASN A 719 -23.06 21.27 -0.90
CA ASN A 719 -22.02 21.29 -1.93
C ASN A 719 -20.70 21.85 -1.39
N ASP A 720 -20.77 22.90 -0.56
CA ASP A 720 -19.59 23.45 0.09
C ASP A 720 -18.96 22.43 1.04
N TYR A 721 -19.77 21.73 1.86
CA TYR A 721 -19.31 20.73 2.83
C TYR A 721 -18.61 19.55 2.14
N PHE A 722 -19.23 18.93 1.13
CA PHE A 722 -18.71 17.71 0.53
C PHE A 722 -17.58 17.95 -0.50
N TYR A 723 -17.54 19.13 -1.15
CA TYR A 723 -16.68 19.32 -2.32
C TYR A 723 -15.70 20.51 -2.22
N ARG A 724 -15.70 21.29 -1.13
CA ARG A 724 -14.85 22.48 -1.04
C ARG A 724 -14.18 22.71 0.31
N ARG A 725 -14.95 22.99 1.38
CA ARG A 725 -14.42 23.50 2.66
C ARG A 725 -13.41 22.59 3.35
N ASN A 726 -13.46 21.29 3.06
CA ASN A 726 -12.63 20.29 3.72
C ASN A 726 -11.33 19.94 2.97
N GLU A 727 -11.16 20.37 1.72
CA GLU A 727 -10.05 19.96 0.87
C GLU A 727 -8.67 20.25 1.48
N GLU A 728 -8.46 21.46 2.01
CA GLU A 728 -7.19 21.84 2.64
C GLU A 728 -6.94 21.08 3.95
N LEU A 729 -7.99 20.87 4.76
CA LEU A 729 -7.92 20.05 5.96
C LEU A 729 -7.47 18.62 5.62
N TRP A 730 -8.10 17.99 4.65
CA TRP A 730 -7.80 16.63 4.25
C TRP A 730 -6.41 16.50 3.64
N LYS A 731 -5.99 17.45 2.81
CA LYS A 731 -4.62 17.52 2.28
C LYS A 731 -3.58 17.57 3.40
N ASN A 732 -3.76 18.47 4.36
CA ASN A 732 -2.86 18.61 5.50
C ASN A 732 -2.80 17.35 6.37
N GLN A 733 -3.93 16.67 6.58
CA GLN A 733 -3.97 15.40 7.30
C GLN A 733 -3.13 14.31 6.60
N ALA A 734 -3.27 14.19 5.29
CA ALA A 734 -2.51 13.21 4.51
C ALA A 734 -1.01 13.55 4.46
N GLU A 735 -0.66 14.83 4.32
CA GLU A 735 0.74 15.29 4.27
C GLU A 735 1.49 15.13 5.61
N ILE A 736 0.76 14.98 6.73
CA ILE A 736 1.35 14.63 8.03
C ILE A 736 1.52 13.10 8.14
N LYS A 737 0.49 12.33 7.79
CA LYS A 737 0.43 10.87 8.02
C LYS A 737 1.24 10.08 6.99
N LEU A 738 0.96 10.27 5.71
CA LEU A 738 1.52 9.43 4.65
C LEU A 738 3.05 9.48 4.54
N PRO A 739 3.74 10.63 4.64
CA PRO A 739 5.21 10.65 4.65
C PRO A 739 5.83 9.86 5.80
N ALA A 740 5.22 9.93 6.99
CA ALA A 740 5.70 9.19 8.15
C ALA A 740 5.59 7.66 7.96
N LEU A 741 4.58 7.21 7.24
CA LEU A 741 4.36 5.80 6.93
C LEU A 741 5.23 5.32 5.77
N THR A 742 5.23 6.05 4.66
CA THR A 742 5.98 5.66 3.45
C THR A 742 7.49 5.66 3.65
N SER A 743 7.99 6.51 4.58
CA SER A 743 9.42 6.52 4.95
C SER A 743 9.83 5.41 5.92
N ALA A 744 8.90 4.65 6.47
CA ALA A 744 9.21 3.58 7.42
C ALA A 744 9.91 2.38 6.75
N THR A 745 9.69 2.19 5.45
CA THR A 745 10.23 1.08 4.67
C THR A 745 10.63 1.52 3.27
N ASN A 746 11.38 0.66 2.57
CA ASN A 746 11.72 0.87 1.16
C ASN A 746 10.78 0.12 0.19
N MET A 747 9.65 -0.39 0.66
CA MET A 747 8.68 -1.07 -0.19
C MET A 747 8.06 -0.10 -1.22
N LEU A 748 7.74 -0.62 -2.41
CA LEU A 748 6.94 0.13 -3.39
C LEU A 748 5.52 0.33 -2.87
N VAL A 749 5.04 1.57 -2.83
CA VAL A 749 3.73 1.92 -2.29
C VAL A 749 2.70 2.08 -3.40
N CYS A 750 1.58 1.36 -3.29
CA CYS A 750 0.42 1.50 -4.16
C CYS A 750 -0.79 1.86 -3.28
N GLY A 751 -1.53 2.90 -3.62
CA GLY A 751 -2.75 3.28 -2.90
C GLY A 751 -3.99 2.71 -3.58
N GLU A 752 -4.96 2.27 -2.80
CA GLU A 752 -6.30 2.02 -3.30
C GLU A 752 -7.12 3.30 -3.10
N ASP A 753 -7.28 4.07 -4.17
CA ASP A 753 -7.91 5.38 -4.21
C ASP A 753 -9.23 5.36 -5.00
N LEU A 754 -10.16 4.52 -4.52
CA LEU A 754 -11.49 4.32 -5.10
C LEU A 754 -12.59 4.99 -4.27
N GLY A 755 -13.74 5.26 -4.89
CA GLY A 755 -14.92 5.86 -4.30
C GLY A 755 -14.99 7.37 -4.47
N MET A 756 -15.47 8.09 -3.46
CA MET A 756 -15.60 9.55 -3.49
C MET A 756 -14.22 10.20 -3.23
N ILE A 757 -13.46 10.48 -4.28
CA ILE A 757 -12.07 10.94 -4.21
C ILE A 757 -12.01 12.46 -4.04
N PRO A 758 -11.42 13.01 -2.95
CA PRO A 758 -11.13 14.43 -2.81
C PRO A 758 -10.17 14.94 -3.90
N ALA A 759 -10.31 16.19 -4.32
CA ALA A 759 -9.49 16.78 -5.37
C ALA A 759 -7.99 16.83 -5.03
N CYS A 760 -7.65 16.90 -3.74
CA CYS A 760 -6.26 16.91 -3.26
C CYS A 760 -5.53 15.55 -3.36
N VAL A 761 -6.25 14.43 -3.48
CA VAL A 761 -5.65 13.08 -3.41
C VAL A 761 -4.64 12.81 -4.52
N PRO A 762 -4.93 13.04 -5.81
CA PRO A 762 -3.97 12.77 -6.88
C PRO A 762 -2.67 13.60 -6.76
N GLU A 763 -2.78 14.83 -6.26
CA GLU A 763 -1.61 15.71 -6.03
C GLU A 763 -0.70 15.13 -4.94
N VAL A 764 -1.29 14.76 -3.79
CA VAL A 764 -0.53 14.23 -2.65
C VAL A 764 0.10 12.88 -3.01
N MET A 765 -0.64 11.97 -3.66
CA MET A 765 -0.10 10.68 -4.08
C MET A 765 1.09 10.85 -5.04
N ARG A 766 0.96 11.72 -6.05
CA ARG A 766 2.04 12.02 -6.98
C ARG A 766 3.26 12.61 -6.27
N LYS A 767 3.07 13.55 -5.33
CA LYS A 767 4.14 14.17 -4.53
C LYS A 767 4.91 13.14 -3.71
N LEU A 768 4.24 12.09 -3.24
CA LEU A 768 4.82 11.02 -2.43
C LEU A 768 5.24 9.79 -3.25
N ASN A 769 5.15 9.85 -4.58
CA ASN A 769 5.44 8.72 -5.48
C ASN A 769 4.63 7.46 -5.17
N ILE A 770 3.40 7.61 -4.69
CA ILE A 770 2.45 6.52 -4.44
C ILE A 770 1.71 6.23 -5.74
N LEU A 771 1.70 4.95 -6.17
CA LEU A 771 0.99 4.53 -7.37
C LEU A 771 -0.51 4.53 -7.12
N SER A 772 -1.29 5.15 -8.02
CA SER A 772 -2.75 5.12 -8.02
C SER A 772 -3.29 3.78 -8.55
N LEU A 773 -4.55 3.47 -8.25
CA LEU A 773 -5.26 2.32 -8.80
C LEU A 773 -6.23 2.81 -9.90
N GLU A 774 -6.05 2.30 -11.12
CA GLU A 774 -6.87 2.65 -12.28
C GLU A 774 -7.66 1.43 -12.75
N ILE A 775 -8.99 1.48 -12.60
CA ILE A 775 -9.92 0.40 -12.97
C ILE A 775 -10.79 0.85 -14.13
N GLN A 776 -10.73 0.16 -15.26
CA GLN A 776 -11.40 0.57 -16.50
C GLN A 776 -12.92 0.70 -16.35
N ARG A 777 -13.55 -0.19 -15.58
CA ARG A 777 -15.01 -0.18 -15.33
C ARG A 777 -15.46 0.81 -14.26
N MET A 778 -14.52 1.45 -13.56
CA MET A 778 -14.76 2.40 -12.48
C MET A 778 -13.90 3.65 -12.71
N PRO A 779 -14.27 4.47 -13.71
CA PRO A 779 -13.49 5.66 -14.03
C PRO A 779 -13.54 6.66 -12.85
N LYS A 780 -12.44 7.38 -12.67
CA LYS A 780 -12.34 8.47 -11.67
C LYS A 780 -12.98 9.76 -12.17
N GLU A 781 -13.17 9.90 -13.48
CA GLU A 781 -13.86 11.01 -14.10
C GLU A 781 -15.38 10.83 -13.96
N PRO A 782 -16.10 11.75 -13.28
CA PRO A 782 -17.51 11.57 -12.92
C PRO A 782 -18.47 11.43 -14.12
N LEU A 783 -18.07 11.90 -15.30
CA LEU A 783 -18.91 11.87 -16.52
C LEU A 783 -18.54 10.75 -17.49
N ALA A 784 -17.55 9.94 -17.17
CA ALA A 784 -17.12 8.86 -18.04
C ALA A 784 -17.82 7.56 -17.70
N ASP A 785 -18.42 6.87 -18.67
CA ASP A 785 -18.97 5.53 -18.50
C ASP A 785 -17.86 4.48 -18.20
N PHE A 786 -16.68 4.66 -18.83
CA PHE A 786 -15.56 3.73 -18.74
C PHE A 786 -14.21 4.49 -18.76
N GLY A 787 -13.25 4.00 -18.01
CA GLY A 787 -11.89 4.50 -18.04
C GLY A 787 -11.21 4.21 -19.38
N GLN A 788 -10.26 5.08 -19.76
CA GLN A 788 -9.46 4.95 -20.97
C GLN A 788 -8.03 4.55 -20.60
N PRO A 789 -7.63 3.27 -20.72
CA PRO A 789 -6.30 2.82 -20.32
C PRO A 789 -5.15 3.60 -20.95
N ALA A 790 -5.35 4.13 -22.16
CA ALA A 790 -4.36 4.94 -22.86
C ALA A 790 -4.05 6.29 -22.20
N SER A 791 -4.94 6.78 -21.32
CA SER A 791 -4.78 8.06 -20.59
C SER A 791 -4.31 7.91 -19.14
N TYR A 792 -4.10 6.69 -18.65
CA TYR A 792 -3.68 6.45 -17.29
C TYR A 792 -2.32 7.06 -16.97
N PRO A 793 -2.10 7.57 -15.77
CA PRO A 793 -0.80 8.10 -15.37
C PRO A 793 0.27 6.99 -15.33
N PHE A 794 1.54 7.38 -15.48
CA PHE A 794 2.64 6.41 -15.38
C PHE A 794 2.73 5.78 -13.97
N LEU A 795 2.64 6.59 -12.91
CA LEU A 795 2.63 6.08 -11.53
C LEU A 795 1.27 5.50 -11.17
N ALA A 796 0.90 4.40 -11.83
CA ALA A 796 -0.35 3.72 -11.61
C ALA A 796 -0.22 2.19 -11.72
N VAL A 797 -1.20 1.52 -11.12
CA VAL A 797 -1.53 0.12 -11.32
C VAL A 797 -2.84 0.07 -12.11
N ALA A 798 -2.76 -0.33 -13.38
CA ALA A 798 -3.92 -0.50 -14.26
C ALA A 798 -4.47 -1.92 -14.16
N THR A 799 -5.77 -2.06 -14.00
CA THR A 799 -6.45 -3.36 -13.92
C THR A 799 -7.86 -3.30 -14.50
N PRO A 800 -8.35 -4.35 -15.18
CA PRO A 800 -9.74 -4.42 -15.62
C PRO A 800 -10.70 -4.79 -14.47
N SER A 801 -10.21 -5.48 -13.44
CA SER A 801 -11.01 -6.00 -12.32
C SER A 801 -10.18 -6.15 -11.05
N THR A 802 -10.85 -6.18 -9.90
CA THR A 802 -10.25 -6.46 -8.58
C THR A 802 -11.02 -7.57 -7.87
N HIS A 803 -10.52 -8.05 -6.74
CA HIS A 803 -11.23 -9.03 -5.91
C HIS A 803 -12.60 -8.54 -5.39
N ASP A 804 -12.83 -7.22 -5.34
CA ASP A 804 -14.11 -6.61 -4.94
C ASP A 804 -15.11 -6.50 -6.09
N THR A 805 -14.68 -6.79 -7.31
CA THR A 805 -15.52 -6.73 -8.51
C THR A 805 -15.65 -8.10 -9.15
N SER A 806 -16.62 -8.28 -10.04
CA SER A 806 -16.67 -9.45 -10.90
C SER A 806 -15.49 -9.53 -11.84
N SER A 807 -15.09 -10.74 -12.28
CA SER A 807 -14.10 -10.93 -13.36
C SER A 807 -14.57 -10.24 -14.65
N VAL A 808 -13.68 -9.99 -15.59
CA VAL A 808 -14.02 -9.39 -16.90
C VAL A 808 -15.17 -10.15 -17.54
N ARG A 809 -15.11 -11.47 -17.47
CA ARG A 809 -16.10 -12.35 -18.09
C ARG A 809 -17.46 -12.25 -17.38
N SER A 810 -17.50 -12.31 -16.06
CA SER A 810 -18.73 -12.17 -15.30
C SER A 810 -19.35 -10.79 -15.50
N TRP A 811 -18.54 -9.74 -15.45
CA TRP A 811 -18.97 -8.36 -15.68
C TRP A 811 -19.59 -8.15 -17.05
N TRP A 812 -19.03 -8.76 -18.10
CA TRP A 812 -19.58 -8.69 -19.46
C TRP A 812 -20.97 -9.32 -19.55
N GLU A 813 -21.15 -10.48 -18.91
CA GLU A 813 -22.38 -11.27 -18.98
C GLU A 813 -23.48 -10.82 -18.01
N GLU A 814 -23.15 -9.98 -16.98
CA GLU A 814 -24.13 -9.47 -16.00
C GLU A 814 -25.13 -8.48 -16.59
N ASN A 815 -24.73 -7.65 -17.55
CA ASN A 815 -25.57 -6.58 -18.11
C ASN A 815 -25.25 -6.33 -19.58
N HIS A 816 -26.16 -6.77 -20.46
CA HIS A 816 -25.93 -6.70 -21.91
C HIS A 816 -25.96 -5.25 -22.44
N ASP A 817 -26.76 -4.34 -21.91
CA ASP A 817 -26.80 -2.94 -22.34
C ASP A 817 -25.49 -2.24 -22.03
N ARG A 818 -24.89 -2.52 -20.87
CA ARG A 818 -23.58 -2.02 -20.50
C ARG A 818 -22.49 -2.60 -21.42
N SER A 819 -22.52 -3.88 -21.69
CA SER A 819 -21.55 -4.55 -22.57
C SER A 819 -21.69 -4.08 -24.02
N GLN A 820 -22.90 -3.77 -24.48
CA GLN A 820 -23.13 -3.16 -25.79
C GLN A 820 -22.52 -1.75 -25.88
N ARG A 821 -22.67 -0.92 -24.83
CA ARG A 821 -22.02 0.42 -24.81
C ARG A 821 -20.51 0.29 -24.81
N PHE A 822 -19.95 -0.64 -24.01
CA PHE A 822 -18.52 -0.91 -23.98
C PHE A 822 -17.98 -1.39 -25.33
N TYR A 823 -18.71 -2.33 -25.98
CA TYR A 823 -18.40 -2.86 -27.31
C TYR A 823 -18.30 -1.74 -28.36
N ASN A 824 -19.26 -0.82 -28.35
CA ASN A 824 -19.28 0.27 -29.33
C ASN A 824 -18.26 1.36 -28.99
N ASN A 825 -18.23 1.83 -27.74
CA ASN A 825 -17.49 3.04 -27.35
C ASN A 825 -16.03 2.79 -26.98
N VAL A 826 -15.73 1.60 -26.42
CA VAL A 826 -14.38 1.27 -25.96
C VAL A 826 -13.67 0.34 -26.92
N LEU A 827 -14.32 -0.75 -27.34
CA LEU A 827 -13.73 -1.68 -28.31
C LEU A 827 -13.85 -1.19 -29.75
N SER A 828 -14.59 -0.08 -30.01
CA SER A 828 -14.77 0.52 -31.32
C SER A 828 -15.31 -0.46 -32.36
N LYS A 829 -16.22 -1.34 -31.93
CA LYS A 829 -16.86 -2.35 -32.79
C LYS A 829 -18.28 -1.89 -33.18
N SER A 830 -18.77 -2.34 -34.30
CA SER A 830 -20.13 -2.09 -34.79
C SER A 830 -20.98 -3.38 -34.77
N GLY A 831 -22.29 -3.21 -34.66
CA GLY A 831 -23.23 -4.33 -34.55
C GLY A 831 -23.56 -4.72 -33.13
N SER A 832 -24.10 -5.92 -32.92
CA SER A 832 -24.47 -6.42 -31.61
C SER A 832 -23.28 -7.01 -30.87
N ALA A 833 -23.10 -6.65 -29.61
CA ALA A 833 -22.12 -7.28 -28.75
C ALA A 833 -22.49 -8.76 -28.52
N PRO A 834 -21.51 -9.68 -28.42
CA PRO A 834 -21.79 -11.05 -28.06
C PRO A 834 -22.39 -11.14 -26.65
N TYR A 835 -23.41 -11.98 -26.46
CA TYR A 835 -24.01 -12.22 -25.16
C TYR A 835 -23.04 -12.82 -24.17
N TYR A 836 -22.28 -13.81 -24.60
CA TYR A 836 -21.23 -14.44 -23.81
C TYR A 836 -19.90 -13.73 -24.06
N CYS A 837 -19.11 -13.57 -23.02
CA CYS A 837 -17.79 -13.01 -23.14
C CYS A 837 -16.84 -13.99 -23.83
N GLU A 838 -16.62 -13.79 -25.11
CA GLU A 838 -15.70 -14.60 -25.91
C GLU A 838 -14.25 -14.28 -25.55
N THR A 839 -13.33 -15.21 -25.82
CA THR A 839 -11.91 -15.07 -25.49
C THR A 839 -11.25 -13.86 -26.11
N TRP A 840 -11.67 -13.48 -27.34
CA TRP A 840 -11.15 -12.27 -27.99
C TRP A 840 -11.56 -10.98 -27.27
N VAL A 841 -12.74 -10.94 -26.63
CA VAL A 841 -13.17 -9.79 -25.82
C VAL A 841 -12.25 -9.62 -24.62
N VAL A 842 -11.99 -10.72 -23.90
CA VAL A 842 -11.02 -10.71 -22.80
C VAL A 842 -9.65 -10.25 -23.29
N LYS A 843 -9.19 -10.81 -24.42
CA LYS A 843 -7.90 -10.47 -25.04
C LYS A 843 -7.79 -8.97 -25.36
N ASP A 844 -8.81 -8.39 -25.99
CA ASP A 844 -8.83 -6.96 -26.35
C ASP A 844 -8.79 -6.09 -25.08
N ILE A 845 -9.55 -6.43 -24.03
CA ILE A 845 -9.55 -5.70 -22.76
C ILE A 845 -8.17 -5.77 -22.08
N LEU A 846 -7.57 -6.97 -21.98
CA LEU A 846 -6.25 -7.10 -21.37
C LEU A 846 -5.17 -6.36 -22.18
N PHE A 847 -5.26 -6.39 -23.52
CA PHE A 847 -4.34 -5.64 -24.37
C PHE A 847 -4.42 -4.12 -24.14
N GLN A 848 -5.60 -3.54 -23.96
CA GLN A 848 -5.72 -2.11 -23.65
C GLN A 848 -4.93 -1.75 -22.38
N HIS A 849 -4.99 -2.59 -21.34
CA HIS A 849 -4.23 -2.38 -20.10
C HIS A 849 -2.72 -2.60 -20.29
N LEU A 850 -2.33 -3.59 -21.10
CA LEU A 850 -0.92 -3.83 -21.43
C LEU A 850 -0.30 -2.67 -22.23
N TYR A 851 -1.04 -2.06 -23.16
CA TYR A 851 -0.57 -0.89 -23.91
C TYR A 851 -0.65 0.42 -23.12
N SER A 852 -1.32 0.44 -21.95
CA SER A 852 -1.43 1.65 -21.13
C SER A 852 -0.05 2.21 -20.74
N PRO A 853 0.05 3.53 -20.46
CA PRO A 853 1.27 4.13 -19.92
C PRO A 853 1.57 3.70 -18.48
N ALA A 854 0.61 3.12 -17.75
CA ALA A 854 0.77 2.73 -16.36
C ALA A 854 2.00 1.85 -16.13
N MET A 855 2.74 2.10 -15.05
CA MET A 855 3.94 1.35 -14.67
C MET A 855 3.64 -0.14 -14.52
N TRP A 856 2.50 -0.48 -13.91
CA TRP A 856 2.07 -1.84 -13.73
C TRP A 856 0.71 -2.10 -14.37
N ALA A 857 0.58 -3.23 -15.08
CA ALA A 857 -0.70 -3.82 -15.45
C ALA A 857 -0.86 -5.10 -14.61
N VAL A 858 -1.86 -5.14 -13.73
CA VAL A 858 -2.10 -6.27 -12.83
C VAL A 858 -3.44 -6.90 -13.15
N PHE A 859 -3.46 -8.21 -13.41
CA PHE A 859 -4.65 -8.94 -13.79
C PHE A 859 -5.00 -9.97 -12.72
N GLN A 860 -6.28 -10.18 -12.44
CA GLN A 860 -6.71 -11.33 -11.67
C GLN A 860 -6.42 -12.62 -12.44
N ILE A 861 -6.10 -13.70 -11.72
CA ILE A 861 -5.86 -15.01 -12.36
C ILE A 861 -7.06 -15.46 -13.21
N GLN A 862 -8.29 -15.18 -12.79
CA GLN A 862 -9.53 -15.49 -13.50
C GLN A 862 -9.60 -14.81 -14.87
N ASP A 863 -9.13 -13.55 -14.95
CA ASP A 863 -9.12 -12.80 -16.21
C ASP A 863 -8.08 -13.36 -17.19
N ILE A 864 -6.92 -13.82 -16.67
CA ILE A 864 -5.92 -14.52 -17.48
C ILE A 864 -6.48 -15.85 -17.99
N LEU A 865 -7.14 -16.65 -17.13
CA LEU A 865 -7.79 -17.89 -17.51
C LEU A 865 -8.90 -17.67 -18.56
N GLY A 866 -9.52 -16.50 -18.56
CA GLY A 866 -10.53 -16.09 -19.55
C GLY A 866 -10.03 -16.03 -20.99
N LEU A 867 -8.71 -16.04 -21.22
CA LEU A 867 -8.08 -16.09 -22.54
C LEU A 867 -8.19 -17.48 -23.23
N ASP A 868 -8.53 -18.53 -22.48
CA ASP A 868 -8.60 -19.90 -22.99
C ASP A 868 -9.95 -20.55 -22.70
N GLU A 869 -10.66 -20.99 -23.73
CA GLU A 869 -12.01 -21.60 -23.60
C GLU A 869 -12.03 -22.86 -22.76
N ASN A 870 -10.93 -23.63 -22.76
CA ASN A 870 -10.82 -24.91 -22.08
C ASN A 870 -10.40 -24.77 -20.60
N LEU A 871 -9.88 -23.59 -20.22
CA LEU A 871 -9.34 -23.31 -18.90
C LEU A 871 -10.21 -22.35 -18.10
N ARG A 872 -11.08 -21.57 -18.75
CA ARG A 872 -12.00 -20.67 -18.04
C ARG A 872 -13.07 -21.45 -17.28
N SER A 873 -13.59 -20.88 -16.20
CA SER A 873 -14.69 -21.47 -15.43
C SER A 873 -15.93 -21.74 -16.31
N LYS A 874 -16.67 -22.79 -16.04
CA LYS A 874 -17.91 -23.08 -16.78
C LYS A 874 -18.97 -21.99 -16.54
N ASP A 875 -19.15 -21.60 -15.30
CA ASP A 875 -20.01 -20.49 -14.90
C ASP A 875 -19.16 -19.31 -14.43
N PRO A 876 -19.22 -18.14 -15.10
CA PRO A 876 -18.42 -16.97 -14.71
C PRO A 876 -18.76 -16.44 -13.29
N LYS A 877 -19.94 -16.76 -12.74
CA LYS A 877 -20.29 -16.38 -11.37
C LYS A 877 -19.42 -17.06 -10.32
N ASN A 878 -18.88 -18.24 -10.64
CA ASN A 878 -17.97 -18.97 -9.76
C ASN A 878 -16.58 -18.29 -9.64
N ASP A 879 -16.27 -17.33 -10.51
CA ASP A 879 -15.02 -16.54 -10.46
C ASP A 879 -15.07 -15.41 -9.42
N ARG A 880 -16.21 -15.18 -8.78
CA ARG A 880 -16.40 -14.10 -7.80
C ARG A 880 -15.66 -14.39 -6.50
N ILE A 881 -14.84 -13.44 -6.04
CA ILE A 881 -14.09 -13.53 -4.77
C ILE A 881 -14.88 -12.85 -3.65
N ASN A 882 -15.25 -11.60 -3.82
CA ASN A 882 -15.98 -10.79 -2.85
C ASN A 882 -17.26 -10.17 -3.42
N VAL A 883 -18.25 -9.99 -2.58
CA VAL A 883 -19.46 -9.21 -2.84
C VAL A 883 -19.59 -8.14 -1.76
N PRO A 884 -19.05 -6.92 -1.96
CA PRO A 884 -18.97 -5.89 -0.93
C PRO A 884 -20.29 -5.47 -0.31
N SER A 885 -21.41 -5.64 -1.05
CA SER A 885 -22.76 -5.37 -0.55
C SER A 885 -23.30 -6.44 0.42
N GLU A 886 -22.63 -7.59 0.56
CA GLU A 886 -23.00 -8.67 1.46
C GLU A 886 -22.16 -8.65 2.74
N PRO A 887 -22.68 -8.14 3.88
CA PRO A 887 -21.88 -7.97 5.10
C PRO A 887 -21.29 -9.25 5.71
N ASN A 888 -21.88 -10.40 5.39
CA ASN A 888 -21.44 -11.72 5.86
C ASN A 888 -21.04 -12.62 4.69
N HIS A 889 -20.44 -12.03 3.66
CA HIS A 889 -19.96 -12.80 2.50
C HIS A 889 -18.98 -13.89 2.96
N TYR A 890 -19.16 -15.11 2.43
CA TYR A 890 -18.25 -16.23 2.69
C TYR A 890 -17.12 -16.23 1.65
N TRP A 891 -15.90 -15.91 2.07
CA TRP A 891 -14.69 -15.86 1.23
C TRP A 891 -14.16 -17.27 0.94
N ARG A 892 -14.85 -17.99 0.07
CA ARG A 892 -14.59 -19.40 -0.23
C ARG A 892 -14.19 -19.69 -1.67
N TYR A 893 -13.93 -18.62 -2.45
CA TYR A 893 -13.46 -18.78 -3.82
C TYR A 893 -12.22 -19.67 -3.87
N ARG A 894 -12.20 -20.61 -4.82
CA ARG A 894 -11.08 -21.50 -5.05
C ARG A 894 -10.86 -21.65 -6.53
N CYS A 895 -9.62 -21.48 -6.99
CA CYS A 895 -9.26 -21.67 -8.40
C CYS A 895 -9.61 -23.10 -8.82
N HIS A 896 -10.36 -23.23 -9.91
CA HIS A 896 -10.81 -24.54 -10.43
C HIS A 896 -9.70 -25.27 -11.19
N ILE A 897 -8.60 -24.56 -11.52
CA ILE A 897 -7.39 -25.11 -12.16
C ILE A 897 -6.31 -25.29 -11.09
N ASP A 898 -5.74 -26.48 -11.00
CA ASP A 898 -4.57 -26.74 -10.17
C ASP A 898 -3.28 -26.17 -10.81
N LEU A 899 -2.27 -25.94 -9.97
CA LEU A 899 -0.99 -25.35 -10.37
C LEU A 899 -0.24 -26.24 -11.36
N GLU A 900 -0.38 -27.54 -11.25
CA GLU A 900 0.25 -28.53 -12.14
C GLU A 900 -0.34 -28.46 -13.56
N ARG A 901 -1.65 -28.25 -13.68
CA ARG A 901 -2.34 -28.04 -14.95
C ARG A 901 -2.04 -26.66 -15.52
N LEU A 902 -1.98 -25.64 -14.67
CA LEU A 902 -1.67 -24.26 -15.08
C LEU A 902 -0.27 -24.17 -15.73
N LYS A 903 0.72 -24.86 -15.14
CA LYS A 903 2.09 -24.93 -15.73
C LYS A 903 2.12 -25.56 -17.11
N LYS A 904 1.22 -26.51 -17.39
CA LYS A 904 1.12 -27.26 -18.66
C LYS A 904 0.16 -26.64 -19.66
N ALA A 905 -0.43 -25.51 -19.39
CA ALA A 905 -1.40 -24.84 -20.23
C ALA A 905 -0.73 -24.05 -21.38
N ASP A 906 -0.07 -24.77 -22.30
CA ASP A 906 0.79 -24.17 -23.34
C ASP A 906 0.08 -23.11 -24.19
N ASN A 907 -1.19 -23.35 -24.56
CA ASN A 907 -1.96 -22.42 -25.38
C ASN A 907 -2.16 -21.08 -24.65
N LEU A 908 -2.64 -21.12 -23.42
CA LEU A 908 -2.79 -19.94 -22.57
C LEU A 908 -1.44 -19.24 -22.36
N ASN A 909 -0.43 -20.03 -21.97
CA ASN A 909 0.88 -19.51 -21.61
C ASN A 909 1.57 -18.80 -22.80
N ASN A 910 1.49 -19.37 -23.99
CA ASN A 910 2.06 -18.77 -25.21
C ASN A 910 1.27 -17.54 -25.63
N THR A 911 -0.07 -17.59 -25.60
CA THR A 911 -0.91 -16.43 -25.91
C THR A 911 -0.56 -15.23 -25.01
N PHE A 912 -0.43 -15.48 -23.71
CA PHE A 912 -0.11 -14.39 -22.78
C PHE A 912 1.32 -13.85 -22.97
N LYS A 913 2.31 -14.72 -23.22
CA LYS A 913 3.69 -14.31 -23.56
C LYS A 913 3.75 -13.40 -24.79
N GLU A 914 3.03 -13.79 -25.85
CA GLU A 914 2.93 -12.99 -27.08
C GLU A 914 2.33 -11.61 -26.78
N MET A 915 1.27 -11.54 -25.97
CA MET A 915 0.66 -10.28 -25.54
C MET A 915 1.67 -9.39 -24.82
N LEU A 916 2.47 -9.95 -23.90
CA LEU A 916 3.52 -9.19 -23.20
C LEU A 916 4.59 -8.69 -24.16
N HIS A 917 5.02 -9.52 -25.09
CA HIS A 917 6.02 -9.16 -26.09
C HIS A 917 5.55 -7.99 -26.96
N TYR A 918 4.36 -8.08 -27.55
CA TYR A 918 3.81 -7.02 -28.38
C TYR A 918 3.57 -5.71 -27.64
N SER A 919 3.25 -5.76 -26.35
CA SER A 919 3.07 -4.56 -25.52
C SER A 919 4.39 -3.93 -25.06
N GLY A 920 5.52 -4.60 -25.24
CA GLY A 920 6.85 -4.18 -24.79
C GLY A 920 7.03 -4.21 -23.26
N ARG A 921 6.17 -4.94 -22.53
CA ARG A 921 6.27 -5.07 -21.07
C ARG A 921 7.24 -6.16 -20.60
N ASP A 922 7.79 -6.93 -21.53
CA ASP A 922 8.85 -7.91 -21.31
C ASP A 922 10.27 -7.31 -21.41
N VAL A 923 10.39 -6.06 -21.81
CA VAL A 923 11.67 -5.38 -22.08
C VAL A 923 12.21 -4.71 -20.83
N ALA A 924 13.49 -4.94 -20.52
CA ALA A 924 14.13 -4.35 -19.34
C ALA A 924 14.57 -2.87 -19.51
N TYR A 925 14.83 -2.40 -20.76
CA TYR A 925 15.20 -1.02 -21.06
C TYR A 925 14.31 -0.41 -22.14
#